data_abede7571fc1a6f7e8707ebb2978a0d7
#
_entry.id   abede7571fc1a6f7e8707ebb2978a0d7
#
_cell.length_a   1.000
_cell.length_b   1.000
_cell.length_c   1.000
_cell.angle_alpha   90.00
_cell.angle_beta   90.00
_cell.angle_gamma   90.00
#
_symmetry.space_group_name_H-M   'P 1'
#
loop_
_entity.id
_entity.type
_entity.pdbx_description
1 polymer ?
#
loop_
_entity_poly.entity_id
_entity_poly.type
_entity_poly.pdbx_seq_one_letter_code
_entity_poly.pdbx_strand_id
1 'polypeptide(L)'
;LIQQGWRTFLVKVLNEPGITPELKLESPNLAPLYKRSSGSPNPKVEVAPADVPNRWLDAALFVSQPLKPALSGLKLEYRVLQLYSRDVGKREAQLGFHVGQGTQDLGFRNTVPVLFQCLPAVEVSLGLRDFDGKPTTAALIIRDERGRVYPNPARRLAPDFFFHNQIYRADGESVHLPPGDYTVAVSRGPEYRTATHVLKVPAGVTSFRQEFQLGRWIHPAASRWFSGDHHVHAAGCAHYENPTEGVTPADMLRHILGEDLNVGCVLSWGPCWYTQKQYFEGKTSALSRPGYLMRYDVEVSGFPSSHAGHLCLLRLTEDDYPGAEYIEQWPSWTQPVLAWGARQGGVVGYSHSGWGLELPDRMPDGSRQFRGRNPAAGWTGRAADQLPDPALPKFDGIGANEFIVTTATGVCDFISAVDTPAIWELNIWYHTLNCGMTTRISGETDFPCIYGDKVGLGRIYVKLPEGEELNYDNWVAGLKAGRSYCGDGLSHIFDFEVGGVKVGEPGTGGKLSTLSQAAPGKTSVKFTAAALLEAEQPTEEGRAIRARRLDDKPYWHLERARVGETREVPVEVIVNGQPVARRMLLADGHREPMEFEIEIPRSAWVAVRILPSVHTNPVWVKVAGQPVRASRQSAQWCLDAVDICWEAKRGNIRESERAEAAQAYEQARAVYRKALAEAPAE
;
A
#
# COMPACT_ATOMS: atom_id res chain seq x y z
N LEU A 1 -26.86 3.48 4.19
CA LEU A 1 -27.48 4.64 3.55
C LEU A 1 -28.27 4.21 2.34
N ILE A 2 -29.54 4.60 2.27
CA ILE A 2 -30.41 4.29 1.15
C ILE A 2 -30.22 5.35 0.07
N GLN A 3 -30.05 4.93 -1.16
CA GLN A 3 -29.89 5.83 -2.30
C GLN A 3 -31.19 5.91 -3.10
N GLN A 4 -31.65 7.11 -3.34
CA GLN A 4 -32.95 7.33 -3.96
C GLN A 4 -32.84 8.02 -5.34
N GLY A 5 -31.68 8.50 -5.71
CA GLY A 5 -31.41 9.06 -7.02
C GLY A 5 -30.74 10.42 -7.00
N TRP A 6 -30.01 10.68 -8.07
CA TRP A 6 -29.26 11.91 -8.31
C TRP A 6 -30.01 12.89 -9.19
N ARG A 7 -29.83 14.18 -8.92
CA ARG A 7 -30.21 15.27 -9.82
C ARG A 7 -29.00 16.18 -10.03
N THR A 8 -28.80 16.58 -11.27
CA THR A 8 -27.77 17.52 -11.67
C THR A 8 -28.40 18.86 -12.03
N PHE A 9 -27.85 19.93 -11.47
CA PHE A 9 -28.27 21.29 -11.69
C PHE A 9 -27.11 22.10 -12.25
N LEU A 10 -27.42 23.03 -13.14
CA LEU A 10 -26.49 24.06 -13.57
C LEU A 10 -26.75 25.32 -12.75
N VAL A 11 -25.80 25.69 -11.92
CA VAL A 11 -25.85 26.90 -11.09
C VAL A 11 -25.24 28.04 -11.88
N LYS A 12 -26.06 29.04 -12.22
CA LYS A 12 -25.62 30.29 -12.85
C LYS A 12 -25.14 31.26 -11.75
N VAL A 13 -23.91 31.70 -11.84
CA VAL A 13 -23.31 32.68 -10.94
C VAL A 13 -23.13 33.99 -11.67
N LEU A 14 -23.83 35.02 -11.23
CA LEU A 14 -23.64 36.40 -11.69
C LEU A 14 -22.63 37.08 -10.77
N ASN A 15 -21.42 37.30 -11.25
CA ASN A 15 -20.29 37.83 -10.52
C ASN A 15 -19.98 39.26 -11.02
N GLU A 16 -20.91 40.16 -10.82
CA GLU A 16 -20.75 41.56 -11.29
C GLU A 16 -19.51 42.26 -10.68
N PRO A 17 -19.14 42.02 -9.41
CA PRO A 17 -17.93 42.61 -8.84
C PRO A 17 -16.63 42.05 -9.41
N GLY A 18 -16.65 40.93 -10.18
CA GLY A 18 -15.46 40.31 -10.72
C GLY A 18 -14.51 39.71 -9.67
N ILE A 19 -15.04 39.31 -8.54
CA ILE A 19 -14.27 38.72 -7.43
C ILE A 19 -13.91 37.26 -7.70
N THR A 20 -12.84 36.77 -7.06
CA THR A 20 -12.31 35.41 -7.25
C THR A 20 -12.30 34.52 -6.00
N PRO A 21 -13.19 34.73 -5.01
CA PRO A 21 -13.25 33.86 -3.84
C PRO A 21 -13.83 32.50 -4.17
N GLU A 22 -13.69 31.55 -3.27
CA GLU A 22 -14.34 30.26 -3.37
C GLU A 22 -15.85 30.36 -3.27
N LEU A 23 -16.56 29.64 -4.12
CA LEU A 23 -17.98 29.39 -4.01
C LEU A 23 -18.21 28.17 -3.11
N LYS A 24 -18.83 28.39 -1.94
CA LYS A 24 -19.17 27.33 -1.00
C LYS A 24 -20.65 27.04 -0.98
N LEU A 25 -20.99 25.78 -0.81
CA LEU A 25 -22.36 25.30 -0.63
C LEU A 25 -22.55 24.83 0.80
N GLU A 26 -23.62 25.33 1.43
CA GLU A 26 -24.08 24.90 2.73
C GLU A 26 -25.57 24.53 2.68
N SER A 27 -26.00 23.67 3.57
CA SER A 27 -27.43 23.38 3.80
C SER A 27 -27.62 22.74 5.15
N PRO A 28 -28.68 23.12 5.88
CA PRO A 28 -29.06 22.45 7.12
C PRO A 28 -29.49 20.98 6.90
N ASN A 29 -29.79 20.61 5.66
CA ASN A 29 -30.25 19.27 5.30
C ASN A 29 -29.11 18.34 4.91
N LEU A 30 -27.86 18.83 4.80
CA LEU A 30 -26.73 17.98 4.43
C LEU A 30 -26.46 16.93 5.51
N ALA A 31 -26.31 15.70 5.07
CA ALA A 31 -25.82 14.60 5.90
C ALA A 31 -24.41 14.91 6.41
N PRO A 32 -24.03 14.42 7.59
CA PRO A 32 -22.68 14.59 8.10
C PRO A 32 -21.63 14.17 7.07
N LEU A 33 -20.60 14.98 6.91
CA LEU A 33 -19.47 14.67 6.07
C LEU A 33 -18.31 14.23 6.96
N TYR A 34 -17.75 13.07 6.70
CA TYR A 34 -16.48 12.68 7.30
C TYR A 34 -15.38 13.43 6.56
N LYS A 35 -14.59 14.17 7.31
CA LYS A 35 -13.45 14.90 6.76
C LYS A 35 -12.16 14.20 7.11
N ARG A 36 -11.12 14.54 6.36
CA ARG A 36 -9.78 14.06 6.60
C ARG A 36 -9.33 14.49 8.00
N SER A 37 -8.81 13.55 8.80
CA SER A 37 -8.14 13.85 10.06
C SER A 37 -6.90 14.70 9.78
N SER A 38 -6.79 15.83 10.44
CA SER A 38 -5.61 16.72 10.36
C SER A 38 -4.57 16.42 11.44
N GLY A 39 -4.71 15.31 12.14
CA GLY A 39 -3.85 14.98 13.28
C GLY A 39 -4.12 15.82 14.55
N SER A 40 -5.12 16.69 14.52
CA SER A 40 -5.54 17.45 15.70
C SER A 40 -6.70 16.75 16.40
N PRO A 41 -6.74 16.69 17.74
CA PRO A 41 -7.89 16.16 18.47
C PRO A 41 -9.06 17.13 18.31
N ASN A 42 -9.81 17.00 17.21
CA ASN A 42 -11.00 17.81 17.01
C ASN A 42 -12.16 17.23 17.83
N PRO A 43 -12.94 18.07 18.47
CA PRO A 43 -14.13 17.61 19.17
C PRO A 43 -15.08 16.94 18.17
N LYS A 44 -15.68 15.84 18.59
CA LYS A 44 -16.72 15.13 17.84
C LYS A 44 -17.80 16.12 17.42
N VAL A 45 -18.04 16.26 16.12
CA VAL A 45 -19.29 16.85 15.63
C VAL A 45 -20.34 15.74 15.70
N GLU A 46 -20.89 15.50 16.86
CA GLU A 46 -22.03 14.60 17.03
C GLU A 46 -23.26 15.29 16.47
N VAL A 47 -23.88 14.66 15.47
CA VAL A 47 -25.22 15.07 15.04
C VAL A 47 -26.18 14.58 16.10
N ALA A 48 -26.87 15.52 16.77
CA ALA A 48 -27.87 15.14 17.76
C ALA A 48 -28.93 14.21 17.12
N PRO A 49 -29.39 13.15 17.82
CA PRO A 49 -30.38 12.23 17.27
C PRO A 49 -31.62 12.91 16.71
N ALA A 50 -32.03 14.02 17.29
CA ALA A 50 -33.17 14.84 16.83
C ALA A 50 -32.90 15.49 15.44
N ASP A 51 -31.65 15.71 15.06
CA ASP A 51 -31.30 16.33 13.79
C ASP A 51 -31.12 15.31 12.64
N VAL A 52 -30.96 14.03 12.96
CA VAL A 52 -30.78 12.97 11.96
C VAL A 52 -31.89 12.93 10.91
N PRO A 53 -33.18 13.07 11.26
CA PRO A 53 -34.26 13.10 10.27
C PRO A 53 -34.13 14.24 9.26
N ASN A 54 -33.53 15.36 9.65
CA ASN A 54 -33.34 16.52 8.80
C ASN A 54 -32.08 16.44 7.93
N ARG A 55 -31.18 15.47 8.21
CA ARG A 55 -29.90 15.26 7.51
C ARG A 55 -30.00 14.22 6.40
N TRP A 56 -30.87 14.44 5.44
CA TRP A 56 -31.23 13.51 4.38
C TRP A 56 -30.65 13.83 2.99
N LEU A 57 -30.05 15.03 2.83
CA LEU A 57 -29.54 15.54 1.56
C LEU A 57 -28.04 15.26 1.44
N ASP A 58 -27.62 14.81 0.24
CA ASP A 58 -26.26 14.88 -0.22
C ASP A 58 -26.13 15.90 -1.34
N ALA A 59 -25.09 16.71 -1.30
CA ALA A 59 -24.84 17.70 -2.33
C ALA A 59 -23.34 17.75 -2.64
N ALA A 60 -23.02 17.76 -3.93
CA ALA A 60 -21.66 17.94 -4.40
C ALA A 60 -21.61 19.08 -5.42
N LEU A 61 -20.87 20.14 -5.08
CA LEU A 61 -20.53 21.19 -6.02
C LEU A 61 -19.26 20.76 -6.77
N PHE A 62 -19.33 20.62 -8.11
CA PHE A 62 -18.20 20.19 -8.90
C PHE A 62 -17.16 21.29 -9.00
N VAL A 63 -15.96 20.96 -8.54
CA VAL A 63 -14.77 21.85 -8.55
C VAL A 63 -13.53 21.13 -9.11
N SER A 64 -13.73 19.96 -9.73
CA SER A 64 -12.65 19.22 -10.39
C SER A 64 -12.21 19.90 -11.70
N GLN A 65 -10.97 19.67 -12.10
CA GLN A 65 -10.43 20.17 -13.37
C GLN A 65 -11.40 19.89 -14.55
N PRO A 66 -11.61 20.86 -15.45
CA PRO A 66 -10.97 22.19 -15.50
C PRO A 66 -11.56 23.23 -14.55
N LEU A 67 -12.62 22.89 -13.81
CA LEU A 67 -13.23 23.78 -12.81
C LEU A 67 -12.34 23.88 -11.57
N LYS A 68 -12.39 25.04 -10.91
CA LYS A 68 -11.67 25.29 -9.65
C LYS A 68 -12.69 25.72 -8.58
N PRO A 69 -12.39 25.53 -7.30
CA PRO A 69 -13.23 26.04 -6.19
C PRO A 69 -13.46 27.54 -6.29
N ALA A 70 -12.40 28.29 -6.61
CA ALA A 70 -12.48 29.73 -6.77
C ALA A 70 -13.22 30.15 -8.05
N LEU A 71 -13.97 31.24 -7.97
CA LEU A 71 -14.53 31.92 -9.13
C LEU A 71 -13.40 32.51 -9.98
N SER A 72 -13.63 32.60 -11.29
CA SER A 72 -12.63 33.07 -12.25
C SER A 72 -12.53 34.60 -12.35
N GLY A 73 -13.51 35.32 -11.80
CA GLY A 73 -13.66 36.76 -11.95
C GLY A 73 -14.46 37.18 -13.18
N LEU A 74 -14.95 36.24 -13.97
CA LEU A 74 -15.85 36.53 -15.08
C LEU A 74 -17.23 36.98 -14.55
N LYS A 75 -17.89 37.92 -15.26
CA LYS A 75 -19.22 38.40 -14.85
C LYS A 75 -20.29 37.32 -14.84
N LEU A 76 -20.10 36.29 -15.63
CA LEU A 76 -21.00 35.13 -15.71
C LEU A 76 -20.18 33.85 -15.66
N GLU A 77 -20.51 33.03 -14.72
CA GLU A 77 -19.92 31.69 -14.56
C GLU A 77 -20.98 30.64 -14.30
N TYR A 78 -20.61 29.38 -14.53
CA TYR A 78 -21.50 28.25 -14.24
C TYR A 78 -20.78 27.26 -13.35
N ARG A 79 -21.55 26.62 -12.45
CA ARG A 79 -21.10 25.50 -11.62
C ARG A 79 -22.10 24.34 -11.76
N VAL A 80 -21.58 23.13 -11.70
CA VAL A 80 -22.42 21.93 -11.70
C VAL A 80 -22.65 21.51 -10.25
N LEU A 81 -23.91 21.40 -9.87
CA LEU A 81 -24.35 20.93 -8.58
C LEU A 81 -25.08 19.60 -8.77
N GLN A 82 -24.65 18.58 -8.03
CA GLN A 82 -25.39 17.33 -7.92
C GLN A 82 -26.05 17.24 -6.55
N LEU A 83 -27.34 16.94 -6.55
CA LEU A 83 -28.13 16.68 -5.35
C LEU A 83 -28.57 15.23 -5.31
N TYR A 84 -28.56 14.65 -4.13
CA TYR A 84 -28.98 13.30 -3.86
C TYR A 84 -29.77 13.25 -2.55
N SER A 85 -30.92 12.59 -2.58
CA SER A 85 -31.74 12.41 -1.36
C SER A 85 -31.69 10.98 -0.87
N ARG A 86 -31.37 10.81 0.40
CA ARG A 86 -31.50 9.54 1.10
C ARG A 86 -32.95 9.07 1.23
N ASP A 87 -33.88 10.01 1.41
CA ASP A 87 -35.27 9.75 1.68
C ASP A 87 -36.14 9.86 0.43
N VAL A 88 -37.20 9.11 0.34
CA VAL A 88 -38.19 9.16 -0.74
C VAL A 88 -39.24 10.25 -0.51
N GLY A 89 -39.97 10.56 -1.58
CA GLY A 89 -41.11 11.47 -1.56
C GLY A 89 -40.77 12.92 -1.87
N LYS A 90 -41.72 13.81 -1.59
CA LYS A 90 -41.55 15.23 -1.78
C LYS A 90 -40.60 15.80 -0.72
N ARG A 91 -39.61 16.57 -1.17
CA ARG A 91 -38.57 17.14 -0.32
C ARG A 91 -38.35 18.61 -0.63
N GLU A 92 -38.02 19.37 0.38
CA GLU A 92 -37.56 20.74 0.28
C GLU A 92 -36.19 20.87 0.93
N ALA A 93 -35.21 21.37 0.18
CA ALA A 93 -33.88 21.68 0.69
C ALA A 93 -33.63 23.17 0.65
N GLN A 94 -32.96 23.69 1.67
CA GLN A 94 -32.45 25.06 1.70
C GLN A 94 -30.97 25.03 1.31
N LEU A 95 -30.64 25.54 0.13
CA LEU A 95 -29.25 25.59 -0.35
C LEU A 95 -28.68 26.99 -0.19
N GLY A 96 -27.72 27.16 0.71
CA GLY A 96 -26.97 28.39 0.92
C GLY A 96 -25.72 28.42 0.05
N PHE A 97 -25.61 29.40 -0.84
CA PHE A 97 -24.40 29.66 -1.61
C PHE A 97 -23.66 30.85 -0.98
N HIS A 98 -22.40 30.64 -0.62
CA HIS A 98 -21.55 31.65 -0.03
C HIS A 98 -20.42 31.99 -1.00
N VAL A 99 -20.27 33.29 -1.24
CA VAL A 99 -19.17 33.87 -2.02
C VAL A 99 -18.54 34.93 -1.15
N GLY A 100 -17.35 34.68 -0.63
CA GLY A 100 -16.73 35.67 0.26
C GLY A 100 -15.32 35.30 0.71
N GLN A 101 -14.66 36.26 1.36
CA GLN A 101 -13.29 36.12 1.87
C GLN A 101 -13.19 35.59 3.29
N GLY A 102 -14.23 34.97 3.81
CA GLY A 102 -14.18 34.28 5.11
C GLY A 102 -14.45 35.13 6.35
N THR A 103 -14.78 36.43 6.21
CA THR A 103 -15.29 37.24 7.30
C THR A 103 -16.78 37.50 7.12
N GLN A 104 -17.53 37.58 8.23
CA GLN A 104 -18.99 37.77 8.21
C GLN A 104 -19.42 39.06 7.49
N ASP A 105 -18.52 40.02 7.39
CA ASP A 105 -18.81 41.37 6.88
C ASP A 105 -18.45 41.58 5.41
N LEU A 106 -17.78 40.62 4.77
CA LEU A 106 -17.28 40.72 3.41
C LEU A 106 -17.65 39.48 2.58
N GLY A 107 -18.93 39.28 2.29
CA GLY A 107 -19.34 38.17 1.46
C GLY A 107 -20.82 38.23 1.11
N PHE A 108 -21.14 37.56 -0.01
CA PHE A 108 -22.53 37.42 -0.44
C PHE A 108 -23.03 36.03 -0.08
N ARG A 109 -24.18 35.99 0.59
CA ARG A 109 -24.88 34.76 0.90
C ARG A 109 -26.24 34.79 0.21
N ASN A 110 -26.54 33.77 -0.56
CA ASN A 110 -27.83 33.56 -1.16
C ASN A 110 -28.36 32.17 -0.77
N THR A 111 -29.58 32.12 -0.24
CA THR A 111 -30.27 30.89 0.12
C THR A 111 -31.38 30.63 -0.90
N VAL A 112 -31.32 29.46 -1.53
CA VAL A 112 -32.27 29.05 -2.57
C VAL A 112 -33.06 27.83 -2.06
N PRO A 113 -34.39 27.92 -1.93
CA PRO A 113 -35.22 26.75 -1.65
C PRO A 113 -35.33 25.90 -2.93
N VAL A 114 -35.11 24.60 -2.80
CA VAL A 114 -35.23 23.63 -3.90
C VAL A 114 -36.26 22.58 -3.54
N LEU A 115 -37.32 22.52 -4.33
CA LEU A 115 -38.39 21.52 -4.21
C LEU A 115 -38.15 20.39 -5.21
N PHE A 116 -38.20 19.16 -4.77
CA PHE A 116 -38.09 18.01 -5.67
C PHE A 116 -38.78 16.76 -5.08
N GLN A 117 -39.03 15.79 -5.94
CA GLN A 117 -39.57 14.49 -5.56
C GLN A 117 -38.50 13.44 -5.72
N CYS A 118 -38.26 12.66 -4.66
CA CYS A 118 -37.36 11.52 -4.67
C CYS A 118 -38.15 10.25 -4.93
N LEU A 119 -37.78 9.52 -5.98
CA LEU A 119 -38.34 8.21 -6.28
C LEU A 119 -37.64 7.14 -5.43
N PRO A 120 -38.36 6.09 -5.00
CA PRO A 120 -37.74 4.99 -4.27
C PRO A 120 -36.70 4.24 -5.14
N ALA A 121 -35.62 3.84 -4.50
CA ALA A 121 -34.65 2.92 -5.10
C ALA A 121 -35.15 1.48 -4.99
N VAL A 122 -34.60 0.62 -5.85
CA VAL A 122 -34.84 -0.83 -5.83
C VAL A 122 -33.78 -1.49 -4.98
N GLU A 123 -34.17 -2.38 -4.08
CA GLU A 123 -33.25 -3.23 -3.34
C GLU A 123 -32.72 -4.34 -4.25
N VAL A 124 -31.45 -4.28 -4.59
CA VAL A 124 -30.77 -5.28 -5.42
C VAL A 124 -30.01 -6.24 -4.50
N SER A 125 -30.54 -7.44 -4.31
CA SER A 125 -29.86 -8.51 -3.60
C SER A 125 -28.75 -9.10 -4.48
N LEU A 126 -27.54 -9.19 -3.95
CA LEU A 126 -26.34 -9.60 -4.67
C LEU A 126 -26.06 -11.09 -4.39
N GLY A 127 -26.09 -11.91 -5.43
CA GLY A 127 -25.54 -13.26 -5.39
C GLY A 127 -24.07 -13.22 -5.81
N LEU A 128 -23.17 -13.49 -4.88
CA LEU A 128 -21.74 -13.42 -5.13
C LEU A 128 -21.11 -14.81 -4.99
N ARG A 129 -20.71 -15.37 -6.12
CA ARG A 129 -20.14 -16.71 -6.20
C ARG A 129 -18.65 -16.65 -6.53
N ASP A 130 -17.86 -17.36 -5.74
CA ASP A 130 -16.44 -17.54 -6.00
C ASP A 130 -16.21 -18.43 -7.22
N PHE A 131 -14.96 -18.53 -7.69
CA PHE A 131 -14.60 -19.38 -8.83
C PHE A 131 -15.03 -20.85 -8.70
N ASP A 132 -15.21 -21.35 -7.47
CA ASP A 132 -15.70 -22.71 -7.16
C ASP A 132 -17.21 -22.78 -6.89
N GLY A 133 -17.94 -21.69 -7.11
CA GLY A 133 -19.39 -21.60 -6.93
C GLY A 133 -19.85 -21.35 -5.48
N LYS A 134 -18.93 -21.28 -4.52
CA LYS A 134 -19.29 -21.00 -3.12
C LYS A 134 -19.62 -19.52 -2.90
N PRO A 135 -20.44 -19.22 -1.87
CA PRO A 135 -20.66 -17.84 -1.44
C PRO A 135 -19.36 -17.14 -1.06
N THR A 136 -19.22 -15.88 -1.46
CA THR A 136 -18.01 -15.11 -1.19
C THR A 136 -18.28 -13.63 -0.90
N THR A 137 -17.22 -12.88 -0.57
CA THR A 137 -17.22 -11.42 -0.47
C THR A 137 -16.43 -10.87 -1.65
N ALA A 138 -16.93 -9.82 -2.29
CA ALA A 138 -16.27 -9.21 -3.45
C ALA A 138 -16.30 -7.69 -3.40
N ALA A 139 -15.40 -7.07 -4.14
CA ALA A 139 -15.39 -5.65 -4.44
C ALA A 139 -16.27 -5.37 -5.66
N LEU A 140 -17.13 -4.35 -5.57
CA LEU A 140 -18.01 -3.93 -6.66
C LEU A 140 -17.84 -2.43 -6.91
N ILE A 141 -17.69 -2.04 -8.17
CA ILE A 141 -17.80 -0.64 -8.61
C ILE A 141 -19.03 -0.55 -9.51
N ILE A 142 -20.06 0.15 -9.04
CA ILE A 142 -21.34 0.28 -9.75
C ILE A 142 -21.40 1.68 -10.35
N ARG A 143 -21.56 1.79 -11.67
CA ARG A 143 -21.64 3.06 -12.39
C ARG A 143 -22.90 3.11 -13.25
N ASP A 144 -23.58 4.24 -13.24
CA ASP A 144 -24.65 4.49 -14.22
C ASP A 144 -24.08 4.89 -15.59
N GLU A 145 -24.96 5.10 -16.58
CA GLU A 145 -24.62 5.52 -17.96
C GLU A 145 -23.80 6.82 -18.04
N ARG A 146 -23.85 7.66 -16.99
CA ARG A 146 -23.09 8.90 -16.88
C ARG A 146 -21.79 8.74 -16.11
N GLY A 147 -21.41 7.51 -15.75
CA GLY A 147 -20.21 7.20 -14.98
C GLY A 147 -20.30 7.53 -13.49
N ARG A 148 -21.46 7.91 -12.96
CA ARG A 148 -21.65 8.22 -11.54
C ARG A 148 -21.64 6.93 -10.71
N VAL A 149 -20.88 6.96 -9.64
CA VAL A 149 -20.67 5.79 -8.76
C VAL A 149 -21.80 5.67 -7.73
N TYR A 150 -22.24 4.43 -7.51
CA TYR A 150 -23.24 4.06 -6.52
C TYR A 150 -22.68 3.03 -5.52
N PRO A 151 -23.01 3.14 -4.22
CA PRO A 151 -23.51 4.33 -3.50
C PRO A 151 -22.60 5.55 -3.69
N ASN A 152 -23.16 6.77 -3.55
CA ASN A 152 -22.35 7.98 -3.65
C ASN A 152 -21.18 7.93 -2.66
N PRO A 153 -19.92 7.99 -3.11
CA PRO A 153 -18.77 7.87 -2.21
C PRO A 153 -18.74 8.94 -1.12
N ALA A 154 -19.06 10.19 -1.45
CA ALA A 154 -18.90 11.34 -0.55
C ALA A 154 -19.63 11.23 0.79
N ARG A 155 -20.60 10.33 0.92
CA ARG A 155 -21.43 10.18 2.13
C ARG A 155 -21.46 8.75 2.67
N ARG A 156 -20.47 7.95 2.29
CA ARG A 156 -20.38 6.58 2.78
C ARG A 156 -19.91 6.54 4.22
N LEU A 157 -20.40 5.55 4.92
CA LEU A 157 -19.96 5.15 6.26
C LEU A 157 -19.34 3.77 6.17
N ALA A 158 -18.46 3.42 7.10
CA ALA A 158 -17.95 2.07 7.21
C ALA A 158 -19.12 1.03 7.15
N PRO A 159 -18.93 -0.10 6.45
CA PRO A 159 -17.70 -0.58 5.86
C PRO A 159 -17.34 0.05 4.50
N ASP A 160 -18.18 0.93 3.96
CA ASP A 160 -17.96 1.57 2.67
C ASP A 160 -17.24 2.89 2.87
N PHE A 161 -16.02 3.02 2.35
CA PHE A 161 -15.25 4.22 2.51
C PHE A 161 -15.63 5.31 1.50
N PHE A 162 -15.59 6.57 1.94
CA PHE A 162 -15.94 7.72 1.11
C PHE A 162 -14.84 8.12 0.13
N PHE A 163 -13.62 7.64 0.32
CA PHE A 163 -12.45 8.05 -0.46
C PHE A 163 -12.11 7.10 -1.62
N HIS A 164 -12.91 6.03 -1.85
CA HIS A 164 -12.74 5.15 -3.00
C HIS A 164 -14.09 4.74 -3.65
N ASN A 165 -14.03 4.24 -4.89
CA ASN A 165 -15.24 3.98 -5.68
C ASN A 165 -15.91 2.65 -5.37
N GLN A 166 -15.14 1.62 -4.98
CA GLN A 166 -15.67 0.29 -4.69
C GLN A 166 -16.42 0.23 -3.36
N ILE A 167 -17.29 -0.74 -3.27
CA ILE A 167 -17.91 -1.25 -2.06
C ILE A 167 -17.61 -2.73 -1.93
N TYR A 168 -17.63 -3.24 -0.71
CA TYR A 168 -17.46 -4.67 -0.45
C TYR A 168 -18.76 -5.26 0.06
N ARG A 169 -19.23 -6.35 -0.60
CA ARG A 169 -20.44 -7.06 -0.21
C ARG A 169 -20.19 -8.55 -0.12
N ALA A 170 -20.83 -9.18 0.86
CA ALA A 170 -20.91 -10.61 0.94
C ALA A 170 -22.14 -11.13 0.15
N ASP A 171 -22.11 -12.41 -0.19
CA ASP A 171 -23.27 -13.08 -0.82
C ASP A 171 -24.54 -12.86 -0.01
N GLY A 172 -25.63 -12.49 -0.68
CA GLY A 172 -26.92 -12.22 -0.08
C GLY A 172 -27.11 -10.79 0.46
N GLU A 173 -26.07 -9.99 0.57
CA GLU A 173 -26.22 -8.58 0.91
C GLU A 173 -26.79 -7.77 -0.26
N SER A 174 -27.32 -6.58 0.02
CA SER A 174 -27.98 -5.76 -0.98
C SER A 174 -27.34 -4.37 -1.17
N VAL A 175 -27.69 -3.76 -2.29
CA VAL A 175 -27.49 -2.34 -2.58
C VAL A 175 -28.80 -1.73 -3.06
N HIS A 176 -29.02 -0.46 -2.80
CA HIS A 176 -30.20 0.25 -3.28
C HIS A 176 -29.84 1.10 -4.49
N LEU A 177 -30.47 0.81 -5.63
CA LEU A 177 -30.22 1.49 -6.90
C LEU A 177 -31.52 2.04 -7.49
N PRO A 178 -31.56 3.26 -8.00
CA PRO A 178 -32.66 3.73 -8.84
C PRO A 178 -32.86 2.81 -10.05
N PRO A 179 -34.09 2.70 -10.59
CA PRO A 179 -34.30 2.03 -11.86
C PRO A 179 -33.42 2.61 -12.98
N GLY A 180 -32.80 1.75 -13.77
CA GLY A 180 -31.88 2.18 -14.83
C GLY A 180 -30.82 1.12 -15.18
N ASP A 181 -29.97 1.45 -16.12
CA ASP A 181 -28.88 0.59 -16.55
C ASP A 181 -27.57 1.00 -15.89
N TYR A 182 -26.82 0.01 -15.42
CA TYR A 182 -25.56 0.17 -14.71
C TYR A 182 -24.49 -0.74 -15.27
N THR A 183 -23.26 -0.27 -15.21
CA THR A 183 -22.08 -1.10 -15.39
C THR A 183 -21.53 -1.46 -14.01
N VAL A 184 -21.33 -2.76 -13.75
CA VAL A 184 -20.80 -3.28 -12.48
C VAL A 184 -19.49 -3.99 -12.75
N ALA A 185 -18.38 -3.43 -12.27
CA ALA A 185 -17.10 -4.13 -12.23
C ALA A 185 -17.02 -4.90 -10.91
N VAL A 186 -16.79 -6.21 -11.01
CA VAL A 186 -16.68 -7.12 -9.87
C VAL A 186 -15.28 -7.71 -9.83
N SER A 187 -14.63 -7.67 -8.68
CA SER A 187 -13.27 -8.21 -8.48
C SER A 187 -13.09 -8.75 -7.06
N ARG A 188 -11.97 -9.48 -6.84
CA ARG A 188 -11.62 -10.01 -5.52
C ARG A 188 -10.09 -10.10 -5.38
N GLY A 189 -9.44 -8.94 -5.44
CA GLY A 189 -7.97 -8.85 -5.41
C GLY A 189 -7.28 -9.25 -6.72
N PRO A 190 -5.94 -9.17 -6.76
CA PRO A 190 -5.16 -9.30 -7.99
C PRO A 190 -5.09 -10.75 -8.55
N GLU A 191 -5.47 -11.74 -7.77
CA GLU A 191 -5.52 -13.15 -8.19
C GLU A 191 -6.78 -13.49 -9.00
N TYR A 192 -7.72 -12.52 -9.11
CA TYR A 192 -8.96 -12.63 -9.87
C TYR A 192 -8.97 -11.70 -11.07
N ARG A 193 -9.65 -12.14 -12.13
CA ARG A 193 -9.96 -11.27 -13.26
C ARG A 193 -11.09 -10.33 -12.87
N THR A 194 -10.96 -9.06 -13.19
CA THR A 194 -12.06 -8.12 -13.04
C THR A 194 -13.09 -8.38 -14.13
N ALA A 195 -14.32 -8.74 -13.72
CA ALA A 195 -15.43 -8.96 -14.63
C ALA A 195 -16.34 -7.73 -14.67
N THR A 196 -16.72 -7.31 -15.87
CA THR A 196 -17.65 -6.18 -16.06
C THR A 196 -19.00 -6.72 -16.56
N HIS A 197 -20.06 -6.36 -15.85
CA HIS A 197 -21.42 -6.78 -16.13
C HIS A 197 -22.34 -5.59 -16.37
N VAL A 198 -23.35 -5.78 -17.22
CA VAL A 198 -24.47 -4.84 -17.33
C VAL A 198 -25.57 -5.28 -16.37
N LEU A 199 -25.95 -4.39 -15.46
CA LEU A 199 -27.02 -4.59 -14.49
C LEU A 199 -28.19 -3.70 -14.88
N LYS A 200 -29.33 -4.31 -15.22
CA LYS A 200 -30.59 -3.60 -15.53
C LYS A 200 -31.50 -3.64 -14.34
N VAL A 201 -31.66 -2.52 -13.67
CA VAL A 201 -32.56 -2.37 -12.52
C VAL A 201 -33.95 -2.02 -13.04
N PRO A 202 -34.95 -2.93 -12.91
CA PRO A 202 -36.26 -2.71 -13.48
C PRO A 202 -37.04 -1.65 -12.70
N ALA A 203 -37.89 -0.91 -13.42
CA ALA A 203 -38.86 -0.01 -12.81
C ALA A 203 -40.08 -0.78 -12.28
N GLY A 204 -40.71 -0.23 -11.23
CA GLY A 204 -41.97 -0.78 -10.70
C GLY A 204 -41.85 -1.99 -9.78
N VAL A 205 -40.63 -2.43 -9.47
CA VAL A 205 -40.34 -3.45 -8.47
C VAL A 205 -39.70 -2.83 -7.23
N THR A 206 -39.88 -3.46 -6.08
CA THR A 206 -39.26 -3.03 -4.82
C THR A 206 -37.91 -3.71 -4.59
N SER A 207 -37.74 -4.92 -5.12
CA SER A 207 -36.50 -5.69 -4.99
C SER A 207 -36.34 -6.67 -6.16
N PHE A 208 -35.10 -7.08 -6.42
CA PHE A 208 -34.77 -8.22 -7.27
C PHE A 208 -33.38 -8.74 -6.92
N ARG A 209 -33.00 -9.91 -7.48
CA ARG A 209 -31.70 -10.53 -7.24
C ARG A 209 -30.87 -10.55 -8.51
N GLN A 210 -29.58 -10.23 -8.37
CA GLN A 210 -28.57 -10.34 -9.44
C GLN A 210 -27.42 -11.23 -8.97
N GLU A 211 -27.06 -12.20 -9.80
CA GLU A 211 -25.94 -13.11 -9.56
C GLU A 211 -24.69 -12.65 -10.31
N PHE A 212 -23.53 -12.81 -9.66
CA PHE A 212 -22.20 -12.57 -10.22
C PHE A 212 -21.30 -13.76 -9.91
N GLN A 213 -20.62 -14.29 -10.93
CA GLN A 213 -19.64 -15.36 -10.80
C GLN A 213 -18.24 -14.77 -10.99
N LEU A 214 -17.36 -14.99 -10.01
CA LEU A 214 -15.99 -14.57 -10.05
C LEU A 214 -15.10 -15.55 -10.79
N GLY A 215 -14.09 -15.04 -11.52
CA GLY A 215 -13.10 -15.84 -12.21
C GLY A 215 -11.70 -15.63 -11.64
N ARG A 216 -11.10 -16.68 -11.08
CA ARG A 216 -9.73 -16.67 -10.58
C ARG A 216 -8.77 -17.08 -11.70
N TRP A 217 -7.65 -16.35 -11.88
CA TRP A 217 -6.64 -16.73 -12.86
C TRP A 217 -5.48 -17.50 -12.24
N ILE A 218 -5.19 -17.29 -10.97
CA ILE A 218 -4.16 -18.00 -10.22
C ILE A 218 -4.60 -18.24 -8.77
N HIS A 219 -4.17 -19.34 -8.17
CA HIS A 219 -4.48 -19.68 -6.79
C HIS A 219 -3.21 -20.04 -6.02
N PRO A 220 -2.42 -19.07 -5.55
CA PRO A 220 -1.18 -19.31 -4.80
C PRO A 220 -1.41 -20.13 -3.53
N ALA A 221 -2.48 -19.87 -2.80
CA ALA A 221 -2.82 -20.57 -1.56
C ALA A 221 -3.03 -22.08 -1.77
N ALA A 222 -3.52 -22.53 -2.94
CA ALA A 222 -3.61 -23.96 -3.28
C ALA A 222 -2.24 -24.63 -3.35
N SER A 223 -1.19 -23.86 -3.61
CA SER A 223 0.22 -24.31 -3.58
C SER A 223 0.93 -23.85 -2.30
N ARG A 224 0.15 -23.53 -1.24
CA ARG A 224 0.61 -23.13 0.10
C ARG A 224 1.40 -21.81 0.15
N TRP A 225 1.22 -20.93 -0.85
CA TRP A 225 1.70 -19.57 -0.86
C TRP A 225 0.57 -18.65 -0.41
N PHE A 226 0.64 -18.14 0.80
CA PHE A 226 -0.41 -17.33 1.41
C PHE A 226 -0.07 -15.85 1.35
N SER A 227 -0.96 -15.10 0.70
CA SER A 227 -0.83 -13.65 0.57
C SER A 227 -1.01 -12.94 1.90
N GLY A 228 -0.31 -11.83 2.09
CA GLY A 228 -0.52 -10.94 3.22
C GLY A 228 -0.15 -9.51 2.88
N ASP A 229 -0.74 -8.61 3.65
CA ASP A 229 -0.37 -7.20 3.73
C ASP A 229 -0.04 -6.92 5.19
N HIS A 230 1.23 -6.68 5.46
CA HIS A 230 1.66 -6.54 6.85
C HIS A 230 1.52 -5.11 7.38
N HIS A 231 0.96 -4.20 6.58
CA HIS A 231 0.80 -2.81 6.97
C HIS A 231 -0.49 -2.20 6.41
N VAL A 232 -1.56 -2.34 7.18
CA VAL A 232 -2.83 -1.67 6.92
C VAL A 232 -3.33 -0.98 8.18
N HIS A 233 -4.07 0.11 8.01
CA HIS A 233 -4.69 0.84 9.10
C HIS A 233 -6.21 0.75 9.03
N ALA A 234 -6.82 0.53 10.18
CA ALA A 234 -8.25 0.73 10.34
C ALA A 234 -8.50 2.24 10.28
N ALA A 235 -9.00 2.70 9.18
CA ALA A 235 -9.56 4.01 8.86
C ALA A 235 -9.29 5.22 9.77
N GLY A 236 -8.22 5.31 10.43
CA GLY A 236 -7.85 6.52 11.18
C GLY A 236 -6.87 7.38 10.42
N CYS A 237 -6.28 6.84 9.37
CA CYS A 237 -5.22 7.51 8.66
C CYS A 237 -5.73 8.67 7.84
N ALA A 238 -5.72 9.85 8.42
CA ALA A 238 -5.91 11.12 7.73
C ALA A 238 -7.19 11.25 6.86
N HIS A 239 -8.12 10.27 6.88
CA HIS A 239 -9.32 10.26 6.07
C HIS A 239 -10.60 10.60 6.82
N TYR A 240 -10.60 10.49 8.15
CA TYR A 240 -11.72 10.89 9.01
C TYR A 240 -11.32 12.02 9.93
N GLU A 241 -12.25 12.94 10.23
CA GLU A 241 -12.00 14.03 11.20
C GLU A 241 -11.76 13.49 12.60
N ASN A 242 -12.45 12.42 12.92
CA ASN A 242 -12.33 11.75 14.20
C ASN A 242 -11.86 10.31 13.98
N PRO A 243 -10.67 9.94 14.43
CA PRO A 243 -10.17 8.58 14.31
C PRO A 243 -10.98 7.55 15.09
N THR A 244 -11.89 7.96 15.96
CA THR A 244 -12.81 7.08 16.70
C THR A 244 -14.05 6.73 15.87
N GLU A 245 -14.32 7.46 14.81
CA GLU A 245 -15.44 7.21 13.90
C GLU A 245 -14.92 6.35 12.77
N GLY A 246 -15.11 5.14 12.81
CA GLY A 246 -14.60 4.53 11.66
C GLY A 246 -14.71 3.05 11.60
N VAL A 247 -13.64 2.43 11.44
CA VAL A 247 -13.57 1.07 10.98
C VAL A 247 -13.39 0.19 12.17
N THR A 248 -14.40 -0.62 12.43
CA THR A 248 -14.31 -1.71 13.40
C THR A 248 -13.47 -2.86 12.83
N PRO A 249 -12.96 -3.76 13.67
CA PRO A 249 -12.30 -4.97 13.18
C PRO A 249 -13.13 -5.79 12.19
N ALA A 250 -14.47 -5.83 12.36
CA ALA A 250 -15.36 -6.51 11.43
C ALA A 250 -15.39 -5.84 10.04
N ASP A 251 -15.30 -4.51 9.99
CA ASP A 251 -15.23 -3.77 8.73
C ASP A 251 -13.89 -4.05 8.02
N MET A 252 -12.77 -4.04 8.75
CA MET A 252 -11.46 -4.37 8.17
C MET A 252 -11.42 -5.80 7.64
N LEU A 253 -11.96 -6.76 8.38
CA LEU A 253 -12.05 -8.14 7.88
C LEU A 253 -12.84 -8.23 6.58
N ARG A 254 -13.89 -7.43 6.40
CA ARG A 254 -14.65 -7.36 5.14
C ARG A 254 -13.76 -6.96 3.96
N HIS A 255 -12.87 -5.98 4.12
CA HIS A 255 -11.92 -5.58 3.10
C HIS A 255 -10.89 -6.67 2.81
N ILE A 256 -10.36 -7.32 3.85
CA ILE A 256 -9.43 -8.45 3.75
C ILE A 256 -10.06 -9.60 2.95
N LEU A 257 -11.32 -9.96 3.26
CA LEU A 257 -12.05 -10.99 2.54
C LEU A 257 -12.36 -10.61 1.09
N GLY A 258 -12.72 -9.33 0.86
CA GLY A 258 -13.09 -8.80 -0.44
C GLY A 258 -11.92 -8.63 -1.40
N GLU A 259 -10.68 -8.58 -0.89
CA GLU A 259 -9.44 -8.56 -1.68
C GLU A 259 -8.70 -9.90 -1.66
N ASP A 260 -9.32 -10.98 -1.16
CA ASP A 260 -8.73 -12.33 -1.07
C ASP A 260 -7.33 -12.32 -0.41
N LEU A 261 -7.18 -11.53 0.63
CA LEU A 261 -5.95 -11.40 1.38
C LEU A 261 -5.93 -12.42 2.52
N ASN A 262 -5.02 -13.40 2.47
CA ASN A 262 -5.00 -14.46 3.49
C ASN A 262 -4.61 -13.95 4.88
N VAL A 263 -3.74 -12.93 4.97
CA VAL A 263 -3.31 -12.33 6.23
C VAL A 263 -3.34 -10.81 6.13
N GLY A 264 -4.14 -10.17 6.97
CA GLY A 264 -4.15 -8.71 7.14
C GLY A 264 -3.60 -8.32 8.50
N CYS A 265 -2.47 -7.61 8.53
CA CYS A 265 -1.92 -7.05 9.76
C CYS A 265 -2.41 -5.61 9.91
N VAL A 266 -3.34 -5.39 10.84
CA VAL A 266 -3.92 -4.07 11.11
C VAL A 266 -3.09 -3.41 12.19
N LEU A 267 -2.44 -2.29 11.86
CA LEU A 267 -1.48 -1.67 12.76
C LEU A 267 -2.09 -0.45 13.45
N SER A 268 -2.00 -0.41 14.77
CA SER A 268 -2.24 0.79 15.56
C SER A 268 -1.05 1.74 15.37
N TRP A 269 -1.30 3.05 15.24
CA TRP A 269 -0.27 4.03 14.95
C TRP A 269 -0.53 5.36 15.65
N GLY A 270 0.46 6.24 15.76
CA GLY A 270 0.48 7.43 16.61
C GLY A 270 -0.79 8.27 16.65
N PRO A 271 -1.26 8.86 15.54
CA PRO A 271 -2.47 9.70 15.55
C PRO A 271 -3.74 8.99 16.01
N CYS A 272 -3.81 7.67 15.89
CA CYS A 272 -4.95 6.86 16.26
C CYS A 272 -4.67 5.90 17.42
N TRP A 273 -3.49 5.99 18.02
CA TRP A 273 -2.97 5.06 19.03
C TRP A 273 -3.98 4.76 20.13
N TYR A 274 -4.42 5.78 20.86
CA TYR A 274 -5.28 5.59 22.03
C TYR A 274 -6.67 5.05 21.71
N THR A 275 -7.09 5.12 20.47
CA THR A 275 -8.36 4.53 20.02
C THR A 275 -8.17 3.12 19.49
N GLN A 276 -7.18 2.92 18.61
CA GLN A 276 -7.02 1.63 17.94
C GLN A 276 -6.40 0.56 18.82
N LYS A 277 -5.57 0.93 19.79
CA LYS A 277 -5.01 -0.03 20.76
C LYS A 277 -6.08 -0.81 21.55
N GLN A 278 -7.33 -0.32 21.65
CA GLN A 278 -8.43 -1.09 22.24
C GLN A 278 -8.70 -2.40 21.50
N TYR A 279 -8.27 -2.53 20.24
CA TYR A 279 -8.43 -3.72 19.42
C TYR A 279 -7.20 -4.63 19.45
N PHE A 280 -6.12 -4.21 20.10
CA PHE A 280 -4.94 -5.05 20.30
C PHE A 280 -5.27 -6.16 21.28
N GLU A 281 -5.10 -7.40 20.86
CA GLU A 281 -5.40 -8.59 21.68
C GLU A 281 -4.14 -9.40 22.02
N GLY A 282 -2.96 -9.05 21.49
CA GLY A 282 -1.73 -9.83 21.58
C GLY A 282 -1.80 -11.21 20.89
N LYS A 283 -2.83 -11.45 20.08
CA LYS A 283 -3.12 -12.71 19.38
C LYS A 283 -3.91 -12.46 18.10
N THR A 284 -4.10 -13.49 17.30
CA THR A 284 -4.96 -13.46 16.12
C THR A 284 -6.41 -13.15 16.52
N SER A 285 -7.05 -12.22 15.83
CA SER A 285 -8.43 -11.80 16.10
C SER A 285 -9.40 -12.96 16.01
N ALA A 286 -10.35 -13.02 16.95
CA ALA A 286 -11.43 -14.01 16.96
C ALA A 286 -12.36 -13.92 15.73
N LEU A 287 -12.32 -12.83 14.99
CA LEU A 287 -13.07 -12.65 13.74
C LEU A 287 -12.42 -13.39 12.56
N SER A 288 -11.17 -13.84 12.69
CA SER A 288 -10.48 -14.60 11.64
C SER A 288 -11.25 -15.85 11.23
N ARG A 289 -11.09 -16.25 9.98
CA ARG A 289 -11.78 -17.40 9.38
C ARG A 289 -10.78 -18.36 8.77
N PRO A 290 -11.14 -19.61 8.49
CA PRO A 290 -10.27 -20.52 7.76
C PRO A 290 -9.79 -19.88 6.45
N GLY A 291 -8.46 -19.79 6.25
CA GLY A 291 -7.83 -19.16 5.10
C GLY A 291 -7.69 -17.65 5.16
N TYR A 292 -8.26 -16.96 6.16
CA TYR A 292 -8.23 -15.50 6.29
C TYR A 292 -7.99 -15.09 7.74
N LEU A 293 -6.82 -14.54 7.99
CA LEU A 293 -6.37 -14.13 9.31
C LEU A 293 -6.29 -12.60 9.39
N MET A 294 -6.66 -12.08 10.54
CA MET A 294 -6.49 -10.68 10.90
C MET A 294 -5.89 -10.58 12.28
N ARG A 295 -4.94 -9.67 12.46
CA ARG A 295 -4.34 -9.38 13.76
C ARG A 295 -4.05 -7.90 13.86
N TYR A 296 -4.26 -7.35 15.06
CA TYR A 296 -3.84 -6.00 15.39
C TYR A 296 -2.45 -6.06 16.02
N ASP A 297 -1.53 -5.30 15.43
CA ASP A 297 -0.16 -5.11 15.89
C ASP A 297 0.17 -3.59 15.88
N VAL A 298 1.42 -3.18 15.79
CA VAL A 298 1.83 -1.78 15.96
C VAL A 298 2.68 -1.28 14.80
N GLU A 299 2.32 -0.09 14.28
CA GLU A 299 3.24 0.76 13.53
C GLU A 299 3.74 1.90 14.42
N VAL A 300 5.05 2.02 14.51
CA VAL A 300 5.70 3.13 15.22
C VAL A 300 5.83 4.32 14.27
N SER A 301 4.75 5.07 14.13
CA SER A 301 4.60 6.27 13.30
C SER A 301 3.93 7.37 14.13
N GLY A 302 4.48 8.56 14.14
CA GLY A 302 4.07 9.64 15.06
C GLY A 302 4.63 9.48 16.48
N PHE A 303 5.59 8.61 16.68
CA PHE A 303 6.36 8.39 17.91
C PHE A 303 7.69 9.15 17.86
N PRO A 304 8.41 9.29 18.97
CA PRO A 304 9.69 10.05 18.97
C PRO A 304 10.74 9.51 17.99
N SER A 305 10.79 8.19 17.74
CA SER A 305 11.73 7.56 16.81
C SER A 305 11.35 7.72 15.33
N SER A 306 10.13 8.17 15.03
CA SER A 306 9.59 8.17 13.66
C SER A 306 10.34 9.07 12.68
N HIS A 307 11.13 10.03 13.19
CA HIS A 307 12.01 10.83 12.33
C HIS A 307 13.12 10.02 11.65
N ALA A 308 13.46 8.85 12.20
CA ALA A 308 14.56 7.99 11.74
C ALA A 308 14.07 6.73 11.00
N GLY A 309 12.78 6.44 11.11
CA GLY A 309 12.10 5.35 10.40
C GLY A 309 10.78 4.99 11.05
N HIS A 310 9.78 4.71 10.21
CA HIS A 310 8.57 4.07 10.68
C HIS A 310 8.77 2.56 10.76
N LEU A 311 8.20 1.93 11.79
CA LEU A 311 8.50 0.53 12.10
C LEU A 311 7.21 -0.28 12.14
N CYS A 312 7.17 -1.40 11.43
CA CYS A 312 6.17 -2.44 11.61
C CYS A 312 6.67 -3.46 12.62
N LEU A 313 5.95 -3.60 13.73
CA LEU A 313 6.22 -4.58 14.78
C LEU A 313 5.10 -5.62 14.76
N LEU A 314 5.39 -6.80 14.26
CA LEU A 314 4.42 -7.87 14.05
C LEU A 314 4.52 -8.94 15.12
N ARG A 315 3.40 -9.57 15.50
CA ARG A 315 3.32 -10.65 16.48
C ARG A 315 3.73 -10.21 17.89
N LEU A 316 3.34 -9.00 18.28
CA LEU A 316 3.56 -8.52 19.65
C LEU A 316 2.61 -9.21 20.63
N THR A 317 3.04 -9.37 21.86
CA THR A 317 2.21 -9.82 23.00
C THR A 317 1.76 -8.64 23.84
N GLU A 318 2.52 -7.54 23.80
CA GLU A 318 2.27 -6.28 24.50
C GLU A 318 2.48 -5.13 23.52
N ASP A 319 1.62 -4.12 23.55
CA ASP A 319 1.69 -2.97 22.66
C ASP A 319 2.27 -1.70 23.31
N ASP A 320 2.47 -1.67 24.63
CA ASP A 320 3.08 -0.56 25.35
C ASP A 320 4.59 -0.82 25.59
N TYR A 321 5.41 0.19 25.26
CA TYR A 321 6.84 0.13 25.54
C TYR A 321 7.10 0.20 27.07
N PRO A 322 7.96 -0.66 27.63
CA PRO A 322 8.18 -0.73 29.09
C PRO A 322 8.59 0.60 29.72
N GLY A 323 7.84 1.03 30.72
CA GLY A 323 8.09 2.26 31.44
C GLY A 323 7.55 3.52 30.78
N ALA A 324 6.83 3.40 29.65
CA ALA A 324 6.17 4.51 28.98
C ALA A 324 4.68 4.52 29.33
N GLU A 325 4.16 5.65 29.79
CA GLU A 325 2.72 5.92 29.98
C GLU A 325 2.08 6.51 28.72
N TYR A 326 2.89 7.22 27.92
CA TYR A 326 2.47 7.90 26.70
C TYR A 326 3.47 7.63 25.57
N ILE A 327 3.01 7.75 24.33
CA ILE A 327 3.87 7.51 23.15
C ILE A 327 5.08 8.44 23.11
N GLU A 328 4.99 9.64 23.64
CA GLU A 328 6.08 10.62 23.71
C GLU A 328 7.24 10.16 24.60
N GLN A 329 7.03 9.16 25.46
CA GLN A 329 8.06 8.59 26.34
C GLN A 329 8.82 7.40 25.68
N TRP A 330 8.35 6.93 24.53
CA TRP A 330 9.04 5.87 23.79
C TRP A 330 10.44 6.35 23.35
N PRO A 331 11.36 5.42 23.04
CA PRO A 331 12.67 5.78 22.53
C PRO A 331 12.62 6.72 21.34
N SER A 332 13.61 7.60 21.22
CA SER A 332 13.68 8.60 20.13
C SER A 332 14.52 8.14 18.95
N TRP A 333 14.91 6.86 18.88
CA TRP A 333 15.60 6.23 17.75
C TRP A 333 15.15 4.79 17.62
N THR A 334 15.44 4.15 16.48
CA THR A 334 14.70 2.95 16.08
C THR A 334 15.19 1.64 16.73
N GLN A 335 16.49 1.49 17.00
CA GLN A 335 17.06 0.22 17.47
C GLN A 335 16.45 -0.30 18.79
N PRO A 336 16.28 0.50 19.87
CA PRO A 336 15.68 -0.02 21.10
C PRO A 336 14.24 -0.47 20.93
N VAL A 337 13.50 0.18 20.02
CA VAL A 337 12.11 -0.19 19.70
C VAL A 337 12.07 -1.53 18.96
N LEU A 338 12.88 -1.69 17.90
CA LEU A 338 13.01 -2.98 17.19
C LEU A 338 13.45 -4.09 18.13
N ALA A 339 14.46 -3.83 18.98
CA ALA A 339 14.94 -4.81 19.96
C ALA A 339 13.86 -5.20 20.97
N TRP A 340 13.00 -4.27 21.39
CA TRP A 340 11.87 -4.56 22.25
C TRP A 340 10.84 -5.48 21.59
N GLY A 341 10.44 -5.17 20.35
CA GLY A 341 9.52 -6.03 19.59
C GLY A 341 10.09 -7.42 19.36
N ALA A 342 11.39 -7.53 19.02
CA ALA A 342 12.07 -8.81 18.83
C ALA A 342 12.14 -9.64 20.11
N ARG A 343 12.34 -9.01 21.29
CA ARG A 343 12.34 -9.73 22.60
C ARG A 343 11.01 -10.38 22.95
N GLN A 344 9.92 -9.88 22.41
CA GLN A 344 8.59 -10.50 22.53
C GLN A 344 8.39 -11.72 21.60
N GLY A 345 9.40 -12.06 20.78
CA GLY A 345 9.28 -13.03 19.71
C GLY A 345 8.61 -12.45 18.46
N GLY A 346 8.50 -11.14 18.39
CA GLY A 346 7.97 -10.41 17.24
C GLY A 346 8.88 -10.49 16.02
N VAL A 347 8.32 -10.12 14.87
CA VAL A 347 9.02 -9.91 13.59
C VAL A 347 8.97 -8.43 13.29
N VAL A 348 10.15 -7.81 13.18
CA VAL A 348 10.29 -6.36 13.23
C VAL A 348 11.05 -5.82 12.03
N GLY A 349 10.57 -4.71 11.49
CA GLY A 349 11.19 -4.11 10.30
C GLY A 349 10.69 -2.69 10.04
N TYR A 350 11.06 -2.17 8.89
CA TYR A 350 10.72 -0.82 8.46
C TYR A 350 9.55 -0.83 7.49
N SER A 351 8.73 0.23 7.53
CA SER A 351 7.64 0.51 6.62
C SER A 351 7.95 1.69 5.69
N HIS A 352 7.18 1.78 4.56
CA HIS A 352 7.34 2.77 3.48
C HIS A 352 8.78 3.20 3.28
N SER A 353 9.60 2.21 3.02
CA SER A 353 11.06 2.26 3.18
C SER A 353 11.77 3.32 2.33
N GLY A 354 11.18 3.71 1.20
CA GLY A 354 11.80 4.67 0.27
C GLY A 354 11.85 6.12 0.75
N TRP A 355 11.03 6.51 1.74
CA TRP A 355 10.96 7.91 2.18
C TRP A 355 12.23 8.36 2.92
N GLY A 356 12.95 9.33 2.33
CA GLY A 356 14.28 9.79 2.80
C GLY A 356 15.43 9.06 2.15
N LEU A 357 15.13 8.08 1.29
CA LEU A 357 16.10 7.32 0.50
C LEU A 357 16.02 7.66 -1.00
N GLU A 358 15.42 8.80 -1.33
CA GLU A 358 15.30 9.29 -2.69
C GLU A 358 16.67 9.45 -3.34
N LEU A 359 16.84 8.83 -4.51
CA LEU A 359 18.07 8.99 -5.30
C LEU A 359 17.99 10.27 -6.13
N PRO A 360 19.13 10.97 -6.30
CA PRO A 360 19.16 12.12 -7.17
C PRO A 360 18.97 11.72 -8.64
N ASP A 361 18.23 12.55 -9.37
CA ASP A 361 18.01 12.36 -10.81
C ASP A 361 19.35 12.45 -11.58
N ARG A 362 19.52 11.61 -12.59
CA ARG A 362 20.57 11.76 -13.60
C ARG A 362 20.11 12.77 -14.65
N MET A 363 20.85 13.84 -14.77
CA MET A 363 20.62 14.85 -15.81
C MET A 363 21.23 14.41 -17.15
N PRO A 364 20.79 14.99 -18.28
CA PRO A 364 21.34 14.67 -19.60
C PRO A 364 22.87 14.89 -19.74
N ASP A 365 23.42 15.81 -18.95
CA ASP A 365 24.86 16.08 -18.89
C ASP A 365 25.64 15.14 -17.97
N GLY A 366 24.96 14.13 -17.38
CA GLY A 366 25.53 13.18 -16.45
C GLY A 366 25.61 13.67 -15.00
N SER A 367 25.31 14.94 -14.73
CA SER A 367 25.24 15.47 -13.37
C SER A 367 24.07 14.86 -12.60
N ARG A 368 24.08 14.97 -11.27
CA ARG A 368 23.00 14.49 -10.40
C ARG A 368 22.42 15.65 -9.60
N GLN A 369 21.09 15.69 -9.52
CA GLN A 369 20.38 16.71 -8.77
C GLN A 369 19.23 16.10 -7.97
N PHE A 370 19.18 16.41 -6.67
CA PHE A 370 17.97 16.19 -5.89
C PHE A 370 16.92 17.21 -6.32
N ARG A 371 15.82 16.71 -6.83
CA ARG A 371 14.62 17.50 -7.04
C ARG A 371 13.73 17.30 -5.82
N GLY A 372 12.91 18.31 -5.49
CA GLY A 372 11.96 18.19 -4.41
C GLY A 372 10.99 17.02 -4.61
N ARG A 373 10.07 16.79 -3.68
CA ARG A 373 9.11 15.67 -3.69
C ARG A 373 8.28 15.50 -4.97
N ASN A 374 8.31 16.49 -5.89
CA ASN A 374 7.76 16.42 -7.24
C ASN A 374 8.85 16.76 -8.25
N PRO A 375 9.73 15.83 -8.61
CA PRO A 375 10.71 16.08 -9.66
C PRO A 375 10.00 16.29 -11.01
N ALA A 376 10.56 17.19 -11.85
CA ALA A 376 9.99 17.54 -13.14
C ALA A 376 9.92 16.32 -14.10
N ALA A 377 8.97 16.35 -15.02
CA ALA A 377 8.84 15.37 -16.08
C ALA A 377 10.17 15.12 -16.81
N GLY A 378 10.51 13.85 -17.07
CA GLY A 378 11.67 13.48 -17.86
C GLY A 378 12.65 12.50 -17.20
N TRP A 379 12.41 12.07 -15.98
CA TRP A 379 13.17 10.95 -15.41
C TRP A 379 12.70 9.64 -16.05
N THR A 380 13.40 9.21 -17.06
CA THR A 380 13.05 7.99 -17.79
C THR A 380 13.53 6.72 -17.09
N GLY A 381 14.19 6.89 -15.93
CA GLY A 381 14.65 5.86 -15.01
C GLY A 381 14.58 4.43 -15.50
N ARG A 382 15.48 4.04 -16.39
CA ARG A 382 15.87 2.62 -16.53
C ARG A 382 16.77 2.23 -15.36
N ALA A 383 16.44 2.71 -14.18
CA ALA A 383 17.27 2.49 -13.01
C ALA A 383 17.24 1.04 -12.53
N ALA A 384 16.26 0.24 -12.99
CA ALA A 384 16.21 -1.19 -12.71
C ALA A 384 17.49 -1.93 -13.15
N ASP A 385 18.06 -1.54 -14.29
CA ASP A 385 19.29 -2.12 -14.80
C ASP A 385 20.56 -1.55 -14.13
N GLN A 386 20.43 -0.57 -13.26
CA GLN A 386 21.54 0.17 -12.64
C GLN A 386 21.60 0.01 -11.11
N LEU A 387 20.79 -0.89 -10.55
CA LEU A 387 20.85 -1.19 -9.12
C LEU A 387 21.96 -2.21 -8.79
N PRO A 388 22.71 -2.01 -7.70
CA PRO A 388 22.65 -0.84 -6.83
C PRO A 388 23.30 0.39 -7.48
N ASP A 389 22.67 1.57 -7.30
CA ASP A 389 23.15 2.86 -7.79
C ASP A 389 24.12 3.48 -6.76
N PRO A 390 25.28 4.01 -7.16
CA PRO A 390 26.27 4.58 -6.23
C PRO A 390 25.87 5.93 -5.64
N ALA A 391 24.77 6.53 -6.06
CA ALA A 391 24.29 7.78 -5.49
C ALA A 391 23.84 7.59 -4.04
N LEU A 392 24.17 8.55 -3.19
CA LEU A 392 23.78 8.58 -1.79
C LEU A 392 22.50 9.40 -1.61
N PRO A 393 21.48 8.85 -0.94
CA PRO A 393 20.31 9.62 -0.51
C PRO A 393 20.64 10.53 0.66
N LYS A 394 19.71 11.41 1.02
CA LYS A 394 19.93 12.38 2.11
C LYS A 394 19.63 11.83 3.50
N PHE A 395 18.91 10.73 3.62
CA PHE A 395 18.41 10.18 4.89
C PHE A 395 17.60 11.19 5.72
N ASP A 396 16.86 12.09 5.05
CA ASP A 396 16.12 13.20 5.66
C ASP A 396 14.62 12.94 5.80
N GLY A 397 14.18 11.72 5.52
CA GLY A 397 12.77 11.30 5.58
C GLY A 397 12.44 10.45 6.81
N ILE A 398 11.31 9.75 6.68
CA ILE A 398 10.68 8.94 7.74
C ILE A 398 10.57 7.45 7.40
N GLY A 399 11.18 7.01 6.30
CA GLY A 399 11.19 5.60 5.90
C GLY A 399 12.32 4.81 6.58
N ALA A 400 12.96 3.91 5.84
CA ALA A 400 13.99 3.03 6.38
C ALA A 400 15.37 3.71 6.54
N ASN A 401 15.42 4.85 7.19
CA ASN A 401 16.65 5.65 7.28
C ASN A 401 17.69 4.99 8.22
N GLU A 402 17.33 4.61 9.45
CA GLU A 402 18.23 3.88 10.34
C GLU A 402 18.35 2.39 9.99
N PHE A 403 17.72 1.91 8.91
CA PHE A 403 17.92 0.54 8.41
C PHE A 403 19.40 0.25 8.16
N ILE A 404 20.15 1.23 7.66
CA ILE A 404 21.61 1.10 7.41
C ILE A 404 22.39 0.74 8.70
N VAL A 405 21.89 1.14 9.86
CA VAL A 405 22.48 0.85 11.17
C VAL A 405 21.93 -0.46 11.71
N THR A 406 20.61 -0.60 11.76
CA THR A 406 19.92 -1.70 12.45
C THR A 406 20.09 -3.04 11.74
N THR A 407 20.27 -3.06 10.41
CA THR A 407 20.65 -4.27 9.67
C THR A 407 22.09 -4.71 10.01
N ALA A 408 23.02 -3.77 10.20
CA ALA A 408 24.40 -4.07 10.56
C ALA A 408 24.54 -4.55 12.01
N THR A 409 23.69 -4.07 12.93
CA THR A 409 23.64 -4.51 14.32
C THR A 409 22.79 -5.78 14.51
N GLY A 410 22.07 -6.23 13.47
CA GLY A 410 21.32 -7.49 13.43
C GLY A 410 19.99 -7.48 14.18
N VAL A 411 19.40 -6.31 14.43
CA VAL A 411 18.11 -6.20 15.13
C VAL A 411 16.90 -6.08 14.21
N CYS A 412 17.12 -5.85 12.90
CA CYS A 412 16.06 -5.69 11.91
C CYS A 412 15.86 -6.98 11.11
N ASP A 413 14.63 -7.49 11.04
CA ASP A 413 14.28 -8.70 10.31
C ASP A 413 13.98 -8.41 8.83
N PHE A 414 13.33 -7.28 8.51
CA PHE A 414 12.92 -6.94 7.14
C PHE A 414 12.92 -5.44 6.84
N ILE A 415 13.00 -5.14 5.55
CA ILE A 415 12.70 -3.83 4.94
C ILE A 415 11.48 -4.00 4.05
N SER A 416 10.56 -3.04 4.06
CA SER A 416 9.37 -3.10 3.22
C SER A 416 9.62 -2.66 1.79
N ALA A 417 8.71 -3.03 0.92
CA ALA A 417 8.67 -2.67 -0.48
C ALA A 417 7.21 -2.58 -0.98
N VAL A 418 7.04 -2.10 -2.19
CA VAL A 418 5.83 -2.01 -3.01
C VAL A 418 5.05 -0.72 -2.81
N ASP A 419 4.95 -0.20 -1.62
CA ASP A 419 4.23 1.04 -1.31
C ASP A 419 5.06 2.32 -1.51
N THR A 420 6.36 2.18 -1.81
CA THR A 420 7.27 3.28 -2.19
C THR A 420 7.98 2.97 -3.52
N PRO A 421 8.67 3.95 -4.14
CA PRO A 421 9.37 3.72 -5.39
C PRO A 421 10.41 2.59 -5.30
N ALA A 422 10.24 1.57 -6.14
CA ALA A 422 11.04 0.35 -6.13
C ALA A 422 12.55 0.59 -6.11
N ILE A 423 13.02 1.62 -6.80
CA ILE A 423 14.44 1.93 -6.92
C ILE A 423 15.02 2.41 -5.59
N TRP A 424 14.27 3.22 -4.84
CA TRP A 424 14.77 3.80 -3.58
C TRP A 424 14.93 2.71 -2.51
N GLU A 425 13.92 1.86 -2.35
CA GLU A 425 13.92 0.79 -1.36
C GLU A 425 14.88 -0.36 -1.72
N LEU A 426 14.94 -0.75 -3.00
CA LEU A 426 15.84 -1.79 -3.45
C LEU A 426 17.31 -1.36 -3.45
N ASN A 427 17.61 -0.07 -3.65
CA ASN A 427 18.98 0.42 -3.70
C ASN A 427 19.71 0.17 -2.38
N ILE A 428 19.17 0.67 -1.27
CA ILE A 428 19.79 0.47 0.05
C ILE A 428 19.85 -1.01 0.42
N TRP A 429 18.79 -1.76 0.11
CA TRP A 429 18.76 -3.20 0.40
C TRP A 429 19.85 -3.95 -0.36
N TYR A 430 20.06 -3.68 -1.66
CA TYR A 430 21.10 -4.33 -2.46
C TYR A 430 22.51 -3.98 -1.99
N HIS A 431 22.76 -2.72 -1.61
CA HIS A 431 24.06 -2.32 -1.04
C HIS A 431 24.35 -3.10 0.25
N THR A 432 23.36 -3.24 1.14
CA THR A 432 23.55 -4.00 2.39
C THR A 432 23.71 -5.50 2.14
N LEU A 433 22.97 -6.09 1.20
CA LEU A 433 23.17 -7.49 0.80
C LEU A 433 24.57 -7.73 0.22
N ASN A 434 25.11 -6.78 -0.55
CA ASN A 434 26.48 -6.84 -1.09
C ASN A 434 27.55 -6.81 0.00
N CYS A 435 27.23 -6.26 1.17
CA CYS A 435 28.06 -6.30 2.37
C CYS A 435 27.86 -7.58 3.21
N GLY A 436 26.99 -8.48 2.79
CA GLY A 436 26.69 -9.75 3.46
C GLY A 436 25.63 -9.69 4.55
N MET A 437 24.85 -8.60 4.60
CA MET A 437 23.65 -8.56 5.45
C MET A 437 22.60 -9.55 4.93
N THR A 438 21.72 -10.01 5.82
CA THR A 438 20.73 -11.06 5.49
C THR A 438 19.29 -10.63 5.79
N THR A 439 19.04 -9.34 5.91
CA THR A 439 17.71 -8.77 6.12
C THR A 439 16.81 -9.06 4.93
N ARG A 440 15.55 -9.37 5.20
CA ARG A 440 14.56 -9.79 4.19
C ARG A 440 13.87 -8.59 3.57
N ILE A 441 13.25 -8.81 2.39
CA ILE A 441 12.31 -7.86 1.81
C ILE A 441 10.89 -8.38 2.00
N SER A 442 9.93 -7.47 2.25
CA SER A 442 8.52 -7.76 2.44
C SER A 442 7.66 -6.78 1.68
N GLY A 443 6.37 -7.08 1.45
CA GLY A 443 5.46 -6.24 0.68
C GLY A 443 4.30 -5.73 1.53
N GLU A 444 3.92 -4.45 1.34
CA GLU A 444 2.88 -3.77 2.09
C GLU A 444 2.16 -2.70 1.26
N THR A 445 1.01 -2.17 1.76
CA THR A 445 0.27 -1.07 1.12
C THR A 445 0.27 0.22 1.91
N ASP A 446 0.46 0.18 3.22
CA ASP A 446 0.15 1.30 4.13
C ASP A 446 -1.25 1.88 3.84
N PHE A 447 -2.24 0.95 3.68
CA PHE A 447 -3.63 1.37 3.42
C PHE A 447 -4.21 2.06 4.67
N PRO A 448 -4.90 3.19 4.53
CA PRO A 448 -5.13 3.98 3.33
C PRO A 448 -4.17 5.17 3.14
N CYS A 449 -3.05 5.21 3.87
CA CYS A 449 -2.14 6.36 3.88
C CYS A 449 -1.36 6.52 2.58
N ILE A 450 -0.75 5.46 2.09
CA ILE A 450 -0.03 5.47 0.82
C ILE A 450 -0.93 4.98 -0.31
N TYR A 451 -1.42 3.74 -0.24
CA TYR A 451 -2.41 3.24 -1.19
C TYR A 451 -3.81 3.32 -0.59
N GLY A 452 -4.56 4.35 -0.98
CA GLY A 452 -5.93 4.58 -0.49
C GLY A 452 -7.01 3.76 -1.20
N ASP A 453 -6.68 3.03 -2.28
CA ASP A 453 -7.69 2.34 -3.08
C ASP A 453 -8.13 1.02 -2.45
N LYS A 454 -7.19 0.17 -2.03
CA LYS A 454 -7.47 -1.19 -1.55
C LYS A 454 -6.39 -1.67 -0.58
N VAL A 455 -6.75 -2.54 0.35
CA VAL A 455 -5.78 -3.34 1.08
C VAL A 455 -5.12 -4.35 0.14
N GLY A 456 -3.87 -4.68 0.37
CA GLY A 456 -3.15 -5.69 -0.40
C GLY A 456 -2.85 -5.31 -1.86
N LEU A 457 -2.75 -4.02 -2.21
CA LEU A 457 -2.14 -3.58 -3.48
C LEU A 457 -0.64 -3.84 -3.50
N GLY A 458 0.01 -3.79 -2.33
CA GLY A 458 1.32 -4.34 -2.09
C GLY A 458 1.18 -5.59 -1.23
N ARG A 459 1.77 -6.69 -1.65
CA ARG A 459 1.62 -8.00 -0.99
C ARG A 459 2.94 -8.70 -0.77
N ILE A 460 2.97 -9.48 0.29
CA ILE A 460 3.95 -10.55 0.46
C ILE A 460 3.25 -11.90 0.33
N TYR A 461 3.86 -12.83 -0.36
CA TYR A 461 3.41 -14.23 -0.45
C TYR A 461 4.39 -15.11 0.32
N VAL A 462 3.89 -15.74 1.37
CA VAL A 462 4.70 -16.60 2.26
C VAL A 462 4.36 -18.05 2.01
N LYS A 463 5.40 -18.86 1.75
CA LYS A 463 5.29 -20.32 1.62
C LYS A 463 5.24 -20.96 2.99
N LEU A 464 4.23 -21.77 3.26
CA LEU A 464 4.21 -22.67 4.41
C LEU A 464 4.64 -24.07 4.01
N PRO A 465 5.51 -24.74 4.80
CA PRO A 465 5.89 -26.14 4.60
C PRO A 465 4.68 -27.08 4.58
N GLU A 466 4.84 -28.25 3.96
CA GLU A 466 3.81 -29.28 4.04
C GLU A 466 3.56 -29.70 5.50
N GLY A 467 2.28 -29.88 5.83
CA GLY A 467 1.85 -30.22 7.19
C GLY A 467 1.70 -29.07 8.17
N GLU A 468 2.22 -27.88 7.86
CA GLU A 468 1.97 -26.69 8.68
C GLU A 468 0.62 -26.04 8.29
N GLU A 469 -0.22 -25.75 9.28
CA GLU A 469 -1.47 -25.02 9.04
C GLU A 469 -1.24 -23.52 8.88
N LEU A 470 -2.11 -22.85 8.12
CA LEU A 470 -2.14 -21.39 8.09
C LEU A 470 -2.60 -20.87 9.45
N ASN A 471 -1.67 -20.36 10.19
CA ASN A 471 -1.88 -19.52 11.37
C ASN A 471 -0.92 -18.34 11.32
N TYR A 472 -1.17 -17.33 12.13
CA TYR A 472 -0.39 -16.09 12.09
C TYR A 472 1.09 -16.34 12.45
N ASP A 473 1.36 -17.18 13.44
CA ASP A 473 2.72 -17.48 13.89
C ASP A 473 3.56 -18.18 12.80
N ASN A 474 2.99 -19.18 12.12
CA ASN A 474 3.65 -19.85 11.00
C ASN A 474 3.89 -18.90 9.83
N TRP A 475 2.92 -18.01 9.55
CA TRP A 475 3.03 -17.07 8.45
C TRP A 475 4.14 -16.04 8.72
N VAL A 476 4.16 -15.38 9.89
CA VAL A 476 5.23 -14.41 10.22
C VAL A 476 6.60 -15.07 10.38
N ALA A 477 6.66 -16.33 10.84
CA ALA A 477 7.90 -17.10 10.86
C ALA A 477 8.44 -17.35 9.45
N GLY A 478 7.55 -17.60 8.49
CA GLY A 478 7.89 -17.69 7.07
C GLY A 478 8.42 -16.38 6.50
N LEU A 479 7.81 -15.24 6.86
CA LEU A 479 8.30 -13.90 6.52
C LEU A 479 9.71 -13.69 7.08
N LYS A 480 9.92 -13.93 8.37
CA LYS A 480 11.23 -13.81 9.03
C LYS A 480 12.29 -14.71 8.39
N ALA A 481 11.93 -15.92 8.04
CA ALA A 481 12.82 -16.84 7.34
C ALA A 481 13.13 -16.41 5.89
N GLY A 482 12.30 -15.55 5.30
CA GLY A 482 12.38 -15.15 3.89
C GLY A 482 11.86 -16.22 2.93
N ARG A 483 11.00 -17.14 3.36
CA ARG A 483 10.25 -18.06 2.49
C ARG A 483 9.14 -17.29 1.77
N SER A 484 9.53 -16.25 1.03
CA SER A 484 8.57 -15.30 0.51
C SER A 484 9.11 -14.54 -0.70
N TYR A 485 8.17 -13.99 -1.45
CA TYR A 485 8.39 -12.93 -2.43
C TYR A 485 7.35 -11.82 -2.21
N CYS A 486 7.66 -10.61 -2.63
CA CYS A 486 6.74 -9.47 -2.55
C CYS A 486 6.42 -8.94 -3.95
N GLY A 487 5.28 -8.27 -4.10
CA GLY A 487 4.88 -7.67 -5.36
C GLY A 487 3.45 -7.14 -5.35
N ASP A 488 2.98 -6.75 -6.54
CA ASP A 488 1.66 -6.20 -6.80
C ASP A 488 0.55 -7.28 -6.94
N GLY A 489 0.93 -8.56 -6.89
CA GLY A 489 0.03 -9.69 -7.08
C GLY A 489 -0.40 -9.97 -8.52
N LEU A 490 0.10 -9.19 -9.50
CA LEU A 490 -0.12 -9.42 -10.93
C LEU A 490 0.94 -10.33 -11.56
N SER A 491 2.02 -10.58 -10.83
CA SER A 491 3.03 -11.58 -11.16
C SER A 491 3.50 -12.34 -9.93
N HIS A 492 3.99 -13.56 -10.15
CA HIS A 492 4.36 -14.49 -9.09
C HIS A 492 5.64 -15.24 -9.46
N ILE A 493 6.45 -15.57 -8.44
CA ILE A 493 7.62 -16.42 -8.54
C ILE A 493 7.55 -17.48 -7.45
N PHE A 494 7.24 -18.70 -7.85
CA PHE A 494 7.06 -19.82 -6.94
C PHE A 494 8.30 -20.70 -6.87
N ASP A 495 8.52 -21.31 -5.72
CA ASP A 495 9.47 -22.38 -5.48
C ASP A 495 10.90 -22.08 -5.97
N PHE A 496 11.32 -20.81 -5.74
CA PHE A 496 12.66 -20.36 -6.11
C PHE A 496 13.74 -21.10 -5.32
N GLU A 497 14.69 -21.70 -6.05
CA GLU A 497 15.84 -22.40 -5.50
C GLU A 497 17.13 -22.13 -6.28
N VAL A 498 18.24 -22.23 -5.59
CA VAL A 498 19.60 -22.11 -6.15
C VAL A 498 20.41 -23.33 -5.72
N GLY A 499 20.87 -24.15 -6.71
CA GLY A 499 21.62 -25.36 -6.43
C GLY A 499 20.90 -26.35 -5.49
N GLY A 500 19.57 -26.41 -5.57
CA GLY A 500 18.70 -27.25 -4.73
C GLY A 500 18.37 -26.66 -3.36
N VAL A 501 18.89 -25.46 -3.01
CA VAL A 501 18.53 -24.78 -1.79
C VAL A 501 17.37 -23.81 -2.06
N LYS A 502 16.24 -24.06 -1.42
CA LYS A 502 15.05 -23.21 -1.53
C LYS A 502 15.16 -21.97 -0.65
N VAL A 503 14.60 -20.87 -1.12
CA VAL A 503 14.54 -19.62 -0.35
C VAL A 503 13.78 -19.82 0.96
N GLY A 504 14.34 -19.32 2.07
CA GLY A 504 13.73 -19.42 3.41
C GLY A 504 13.74 -20.81 4.04
N GLU A 505 14.37 -21.79 3.40
CA GLU A 505 14.56 -23.14 3.96
C GLU A 505 16.01 -23.39 4.41
N PRO A 506 16.23 -24.33 5.33
CA PRO A 506 17.59 -24.72 5.72
C PRO A 506 18.38 -25.26 4.54
N GLY A 507 19.53 -24.65 4.29
CA GLY A 507 20.49 -25.09 3.30
C GLY A 507 21.71 -25.77 3.92
N THR A 508 22.87 -25.58 3.33
CA THR A 508 24.12 -26.18 3.79
C THR A 508 24.45 -25.77 5.23
N GLY A 509 24.69 -26.75 6.09
CA GLY A 509 24.95 -26.52 7.50
C GLY A 509 23.79 -26.00 8.32
N GLY A 510 22.55 -26.19 7.83
CA GLY A 510 21.31 -25.77 8.51
C GLY A 510 21.04 -24.26 8.46
N LYS A 511 21.83 -23.48 7.74
CA LYS A 511 21.62 -22.03 7.60
C LYS A 511 20.54 -21.74 6.54
N LEU A 512 19.57 -20.90 6.89
CA LEU A 512 18.48 -20.52 6.00
C LEU A 512 18.98 -19.89 4.71
N SER A 513 18.39 -20.29 3.58
CA SER A 513 18.70 -19.78 2.24
C SER A 513 20.20 -19.79 1.93
N THR A 514 20.98 -20.76 2.40
CA THR A 514 22.44 -20.76 2.24
C THR A 514 22.91 -22.02 1.50
N LEU A 515 23.48 -21.82 0.32
CA LEU A 515 24.22 -22.85 -0.45
C LEU A 515 25.71 -22.66 -0.21
N SER A 516 26.45 -23.74 0.10
CA SER A 516 27.91 -23.71 0.14
C SER A 516 28.50 -24.49 -1.02
N GLN A 517 29.40 -23.86 -1.77
CA GLN A 517 30.20 -24.45 -2.84
C GLN A 517 31.67 -24.48 -2.42
N ALA A 518 32.35 -25.59 -2.70
CA ALA A 518 33.77 -25.75 -2.34
C ALA A 518 34.69 -24.83 -3.16
N ALA A 519 34.30 -24.51 -4.39
CA ALA A 519 35.03 -23.69 -5.35
C ALA A 519 34.08 -22.85 -6.22
N PRO A 520 34.58 -21.84 -6.91
CA PRO A 520 33.83 -21.15 -7.98
C PRO A 520 33.31 -22.13 -9.02
N GLY A 521 32.13 -21.86 -9.58
CA GLY A 521 31.55 -22.72 -10.61
C GLY A 521 30.13 -22.36 -10.95
N LYS A 522 29.54 -23.20 -11.79
CA LYS A 522 28.16 -23.04 -12.21
C LYS A 522 27.18 -23.56 -11.15
N THR A 523 26.03 -22.94 -11.12
CA THR A 523 24.91 -23.40 -10.26
C THR A 523 23.59 -23.23 -10.99
N SER A 524 22.65 -24.14 -10.71
CA SER A 524 21.31 -24.06 -11.29
C SER A 524 20.45 -23.10 -10.48
N VAL A 525 19.57 -22.38 -11.17
CA VAL A 525 18.52 -21.54 -10.60
C VAL A 525 17.19 -22.03 -11.16
N LYS A 526 16.26 -22.45 -10.30
CA LYS A 526 14.96 -22.98 -10.70
C LYS A 526 13.83 -22.27 -9.99
N PHE A 527 12.75 -22.03 -10.69
CA PHE A 527 11.51 -21.45 -10.16
C PHE A 527 10.37 -21.63 -11.15
N THR A 528 9.16 -21.31 -10.74
CA THR A 528 8.00 -21.19 -11.63
C THR A 528 7.53 -19.75 -11.63
N ALA A 529 7.45 -19.12 -12.79
CA ALA A 529 6.92 -17.77 -12.96
C ALA A 529 5.49 -17.79 -13.49
N ALA A 530 4.69 -16.81 -13.12
CA ALA A 530 3.38 -16.54 -13.71
C ALA A 530 3.12 -15.03 -13.69
N ALA A 531 2.46 -14.52 -14.71
CA ALA A 531 2.06 -13.11 -14.77
C ALA A 531 0.76 -12.97 -15.58
N LEU A 532 -0.06 -11.97 -15.24
CA LEU A 532 -1.27 -11.67 -16.01
C LEU A 532 -1.34 -10.19 -16.35
N LEU A 533 -1.23 -9.90 -17.64
CA LEU A 533 -1.69 -8.65 -18.25
C LEU A 533 -3.03 -8.92 -18.91
N GLU A 534 -4.12 -8.30 -18.47
CA GLU A 534 -5.48 -8.63 -18.91
C GLU A 534 -5.68 -8.43 -20.43
N ALA A 535 -5.11 -7.38 -20.98
CA ALA A 535 -5.19 -7.11 -22.42
C ALA A 535 -3.93 -7.55 -23.15
N GLU A 536 -4.09 -8.13 -24.35
CA GLU A 536 -2.97 -8.49 -25.23
C GLU A 536 -2.12 -7.28 -25.60
N GLN A 537 -2.77 -6.16 -25.89
CA GLN A 537 -2.13 -4.85 -26.07
C GLN A 537 -2.44 -3.94 -24.88
N PRO A 538 -1.54 -3.01 -24.53
CA PRO A 538 -1.78 -2.12 -23.41
C PRO A 538 -3.04 -1.27 -23.64
N THR A 539 -3.87 -1.17 -22.61
CA THR A 539 -5.01 -0.26 -22.55
C THR A 539 -4.52 1.19 -22.44
N GLU A 540 -5.43 2.16 -22.55
CA GLU A 540 -5.10 3.57 -22.28
C GLU A 540 -4.57 3.76 -20.86
N GLU A 541 -5.18 3.09 -19.87
CA GLU A 541 -4.71 3.10 -18.47
C GLU A 541 -3.32 2.46 -18.34
N GLY A 542 -3.07 1.31 -18.98
CA GLY A 542 -1.76 0.65 -19.00
C GLY A 542 -0.67 1.55 -19.60
N ARG A 543 -0.97 2.24 -20.71
CA ARG A 543 -0.05 3.23 -21.31
C ARG A 543 0.19 4.41 -20.36
N ALA A 544 -0.85 4.89 -19.68
CA ALA A 544 -0.73 5.97 -18.71
C ALA A 544 0.15 5.56 -17.52
N ILE A 545 0.01 4.32 -17.00
CA ILE A 545 0.86 3.79 -15.92
C ILE A 545 2.33 3.72 -16.38
N ARG A 546 2.59 3.21 -17.58
CA ARG A 546 3.96 3.12 -18.15
C ARG A 546 4.61 4.48 -18.40
N ALA A 547 3.81 5.48 -18.75
CA ALA A 547 4.28 6.83 -19.03
C ALA A 547 4.56 7.65 -17.75
N ARG A 548 4.06 7.21 -16.59
CA ARG A 548 4.31 7.86 -15.32
C ARG A 548 5.77 7.67 -14.91
N ARG A 549 6.25 8.61 -14.14
CA ARG A 549 7.57 8.51 -13.50
C ARG A 549 7.60 7.30 -12.56
N LEU A 550 8.79 6.79 -12.28
CA LEU A 550 8.95 5.65 -11.35
C LEU A 550 8.62 6.03 -9.89
N ASP A 551 8.64 7.31 -9.57
CA ASP A 551 8.23 7.86 -8.28
C ASP A 551 6.76 8.33 -8.23
N ASP A 552 5.98 8.06 -9.29
CA ASP A 552 4.53 8.26 -9.33
C ASP A 552 3.80 6.91 -9.10
N LYS A 553 2.68 6.95 -8.38
CA LYS A 553 1.82 5.76 -8.17
C LYS A 553 1.17 5.27 -9.48
N PRO A 554 0.96 3.97 -9.63
CA PRO A 554 1.42 2.90 -8.76
C PRO A 554 2.94 2.70 -8.88
N TYR A 555 3.64 2.62 -7.75
CA TYR A 555 5.10 2.48 -7.74
C TYR A 555 5.54 1.12 -8.29
N TRP A 556 4.84 0.06 -7.89
CA TRP A 556 4.99 -1.26 -8.44
C TRP A 556 3.73 -1.61 -9.25
N HIS A 557 3.92 -2.04 -10.49
CA HIS A 557 2.83 -2.50 -11.34
C HIS A 557 3.37 -3.23 -12.57
N LEU A 558 2.78 -4.39 -12.89
CA LEU A 558 3.23 -5.25 -13.99
C LEU A 558 3.20 -4.55 -15.37
N GLU A 559 2.28 -3.61 -15.61
CA GLU A 559 2.28 -2.82 -16.85
C GLU A 559 3.58 -2.04 -17.07
N ARG A 560 4.31 -1.68 -16.01
CA ARG A 560 5.63 -1.02 -16.14
C ARG A 560 6.72 -1.97 -16.65
N ALA A 561 6.52 -3.28 -16.49
CA ALA A 561 7.44 -4.30 -16.99
C ALA A 561 7.10 -4.75 -18.42
N ARG A 562 5.93 -4.41 -18.95
CA ARG A 562 5.51 -4.78 -20.31
C ARG A 562 6.50 -4.27 -21.37
N VAL A 563 6.89 -5.14 -22.28
CA VAL A 563 7.82 -4.82 -23.38
C VAL A 563 7.05 -4.34 -24.61
N GLY A 564 7.24 -3.09 -24.96
CA GLY A 564 6.58 -2.48 -26.13
C GLY A 564 5.05 -2.57 -26.05
N GLU A 565 4.43 -2.98 -27.15
CA GLU A 565 2.99 -3.25 -27.26
C GLU A 565 2.67 -4.75 -27.14
N THR A 566 3.62 -5.55 -26.68
CA THR A 566 3.44 -7.01 -26.51
C THR A 566 2.88 -7.33 -25.12
N ARG A 567 2.52 -8.58 -24.88
CA ARG A 567 2.12 -9.12 -23.59
C ARG A 567 3.29 -9.80 -22.85
N GLU A 568 4.52 -9.46 -23.23
CA GLU A 568 5.73 -10.04 -22.64
C GLU A 568 6.31 -9.15 -21.54
N VAL A 569 6.86 -9.81 -20.53
CA VAL A 569 7.58 -9.16 -19.42
C VAL A 569 8.91 -9.88 -19.17
N PRO A 570 10.00 -9.16 -18.82
CA PRO A 570 11.29 -9.78 -18.56
C PRO A 570 11.34 -10.39 -17.15
N VAL A 571 11.67 -11.67 -17.08
CA VAL A 571 12.05 -12.35 -15.83
C VAL A 571 13.57 -12.35 -15.75
N GLU A 572 14.10 -11.80 -14.66
CA GLU A 572 15.54 -11.63 -14.46
C GLU A 572 16.05 -12.46 -13.28
N VAL A 573 17.10 -13.24 -13.52
CA VAL A 573 17.94 -13.79 -12.45
C VAL A 573 19.05 -12.78 -12.17
N ILE A 574 19.12 -12.33 -10.92
CA ILE A 574 20.10 -11.32 -10.49
C ILE A 574 21.12 -11.92 -9.51
N VAL A 575 22.37 -11.54 -9.68
CA VAL A 575 23.47 -11.86 -8.77
C VAL A 575 24.06 -10.54 -8.27
N ASN A 576 24.07 -10.35 -6.96
CA ASN A 576 24.56 -9.13 -6.33
C ASN A 576 23.90 -7.83 -6.87
N GLY A 577 22.61 -7.93 -7.26
CA GLY A 577 21.80 -6.85 -7.83
C GLY A 577 21.85 -6.73 -9.35
N GLN A 578 22.82 -7.36 -10.03
CA GLN A 578 22.97 -7.26 -11.47
C GLN A 578 22.26 -8.41 -12.20
N PRO A 579 21.50 -8.14 -13.28
CA PRO A 579 20.93 -9.18 -14.12
C PRO A 579 22.04 -10.01 -14.80
N VAL A 580 22.05 -11.33 -14.54
CA VAL A 580 23.01 -12.27 -15.17
C VAL A 580 22.33 -13.18 -16.18
N ALA A 581 21.01 -13.34 -16.08
CA ALA A 581 20.21 -14.07 -17.06
C ALA A 581 18.81 -13.46 -17.16
N ARG A 582 18.21 -13.51 -18.34
CA ARG A 582 16.89 -12.97 -18.64
C ARG A 582 16.15 -13.89 -19.57
N ARG A 583 14.84 -14.07 -19.33
CA ARG A 583 13.90 -14.73 -20.24
C ARG A 583 12.62 -13.93 -20.30
N MET A 584 12.01 -13.86 -21.48
CA MET A 584 10.68 -13.25 -21.63
C MET A 584 9.62 -14.24 -21.18
N LEU A 585 8.66 -13.76 -20.42
CA LEU A 585 7.46 -14.48 -19.98
C LEU A 585 6.25 -13.88 -20.68
N LEU A 586 5.43 -14.71 -21.31
CA LEU A 586 4.12 -14.28 -21.80
C LEU A 586 3.17 -14.14 -20.60
N ALA A 587 2.72 -12.91 -20.36
CA ALA A 587 1.88 -12.60 -19.20
C ALA A 587 0.39 -12.91 -19.48
N ASP A 588 0.07 -14.17 -19.76
CA ASP A 588 -1.25 -14.69 -20.09
C ASP A 588 -1.97 -15.41 -18.94
N GLY A 589 -1.29 -15.50 -17.78
CA GLY A 589 -1.77 -16.13 -16.56
C GLY A 589 -1.34 -17.60 -16.39
N HIS A 590 -0.60 -18.17 -17.34
CA HIS A 590 -0.09 -19.51 -17.19
C HIS A 590 1.18 -19.56 -16.33
N ARG A 591 1.38 -20.70 -15.65
CA ARG A 591 2.60 -20.97 -14.89
C ARG A 591 3.65 -21.56 -15.84
N GLU A 592 4.83 -20.94 -15.89
CA GLU A 592 5.95 -21.37 -16.69
C GLU A 592 7.14 -21.76 -15.80
N PRO A 593 7.56 -23.05 -15.81
CA PRO A 593 8.80 -23.48 -15.15
C PRO A 593 10.01 -22.86 -15.86
N MET A 594 10.93 -22.32 -15.08
CA MET A 594 12.17 -21.72 -15.59
C MET A 594 13.37 -22.32 -14.92
N GLU A 595 14.40 -22.62 -15.73
CA GLU A 595 15.69 -23.09 -15.26
C GLU A 595 16.80 -22.33 -15.98
N PHE A 596 17.80 -21.91 -15.19
CA PHE A 596 19.00 -21.22 -15.67
C PHE A 596 20.22 -21.85 -15.05
N GLU A 597 21.34 -21.77 -15.74
CA GLU A 597 22.68 -22.09 -15.24
C GLU A 597 23.45 -20.77 -15.17
N ILE A 598 23.95 -20.39 -14.01
CA ILE A 598 24.68 -19.15 -13.80
C ILE A 598 26.06 -19.41 -13.20
N GLU A 599 27.03 -18.59 -13.55
CA GLU A 599 28.39 -18.62 -12.99
C GLU A 599 28.41 -17.90 -11.64
N ILE A 600 28.97 -18.55 -10.62
CA ILE A 600 29.23 -17.99 -9.30
C ILE A 600 30.74 -17.99 -9.04
N PRO A 601 31.45 -16.94 -9.42
CA PRO A 601 32.92 -16.86 -9.30
C PRO A 601 33.39 -16.62 -7.86
N ARG A 602 32.52 -16.15 -6.98
CA ARG A 602 32.76 -15.84 -5.57
C ARG A 602 31.46 -15.84 -4.81
N SER A 603 31.54 -15.79 -3.47
CA SER A 603 30.33 -15.70 -2.63
C SER A 603 29.43 -14.54 -3.06
N ALA A 604 28.16 -14.84 -3.23
CA ALA A 604 27.17 -13.94 -3.81
C ALA A 604 25.77 -14.19 -3.20
N TRP A 605 24.86 -13.28 -3.43
CA TRP A 605 23.44 -13.52 -3.26
C TRP A 605 22.74 -13.56 -4.63
N VAL A 606 21.73 -14.41 -4.72
CA VAL A 606 20.98 -14.66 -5.96
C VAL A 606 19.51 -14.47 -5.68
N ALA A 607 18.80 -13.74 -6.55
CA ALA A 607 17.35 -13.56 -6.48
C ALA A 607 16.74 -13.53 -7.88
N VAL A 608 15.41 -13.54 -7.95
CA VAL A 608 14.63 -13.44 -9.18
C VAL A 608 13.63 -12.30 -9.08
N ARG A 609 13.44 -11.57 -10.19
CA ARG A 609 12.50 -10.44 -10.22
C ARG A 609 11.82 -10.29 -11.59
N ILE A 610 10.64 -9.68 -11.58
CA ILE A 610 10.00 -8.98 -12.71
C ILE A 610 9.79 -7.55 -12.24
N LEU A 611 10.69 -6.64 -12.53
CA LEU A 611 10.68 -5.32 -11.94
C LEU A 611 9.91 -4.30 -12.81
N PRO A 612 9.06 -3.46 -12.20
CA PRO A 612 8.65 -3.42 -10.80
C PRO A 612 7.28 -4.09 -10.58
N SER A 613 7.25 -5.40 -10.42
CA SER A 613 6.01 -6.15 -10.14
C SER A 613 6.23 -7.22 -9.06
N VAL A 614 7.33 -8.00 -9.13
CA VAL A 614 7.64 -9.04 -8.14
C VAL A 614 9.13 -9.15 -7.88
N HIS A 615 9.50 -9.44 -6.63
CA HIS A 615 10.87 -9.70 -6.20
C HIS A 615 10.93 -10.79 -5.13
N THR A 616 11.83 -11.79 -5.29
CA THR A 616 12.05 -12.83 -4.27
C THR A 616 13.01 -12.36 -3.18
N ASN A 617 12.96 -12.99 -2.01
CA ASN A 617 14.09 -12.97 -1.10
C ASN A 617 15.27 -13.73 -1.73
N PRO A 618 16.53 -13.45 -1.32
CA PRO A 618 17.70 -14.07 -1.91
C PRO A 618 18.06 -15.43 -1.30
N VAL A 619 18.81 -16.22 -2.09
CA VAL A 619 19.63 -17.33 -1.61
C VAL A 619 21.10 -16.90 -1.64
N TRP A 620 21.81 -17.12 -0.54
CA TRP A 620 23.23 -16.80 -0.42
C TRP A 620 24.09 -18.00 -0.83
N VAL A 621 24.92 -17.83 -1.85
CA VAL A 621 25.90 -18.83 -2.29
C VAL A 621 27.26 -18.49 -1.68
N LYS A 622 27.77 -19.33 -0.78
CA LYS A 622 29.07 -19.18 -0.15
C LYS A 622 30.09 -20.07 -0.84
N VAL A 623 31.09 -19.46 -1.47
CA VAL A 623 32.18 -20.13 -2.14
C VAL A 623 33.37 -20.27 -1.19
N ALA A 624 33.89 -21.49 -1.01
CA ALA A 624 34.99 -21.82 -0.10
C ALA A 624 34.79 -21.29 1.34
N GLY A 625 33.51 -21.26 1.80
CA GLY A 625 33.15 -20.77 3.14
C GLY A 625 33.27 -19.27 3.35
N GLN A 626 33.64 -18.50 2.34
CA GLN A 626 33.81 -17.06 2.46
C GLN A 626 32.47 -16.31 2.62
N PRO A 627 32.44 -15.19 3.36
CA PRO A 627 31.25 -14.36 3.42
C PRO A 627 30.96 -13.69 2.09
N VAL A 628 29.71 -13.23 1.89
CA VAL A 628 29.40 -12.35 0.74
C VAL A 628 30.04 -10.99 0.97
N ARG A 629 30.88 -10.61 0.02
CA ARG A 629 31.56 -9.31 -0.10
C ARG A 629 31.59 -8.95 -1.56
N ALA A 630 30.42 -8.58 -2.06
CA ALA A 630 30.19 -8.53 -3.51
C ALA A 630 30.88 -7.33 -4.17
N SER A 631 30.90 -6.17 -3.49
CA SER A 631 31.38 -4.92 -4.07
C SER A 631 32.01 -4.03 -2.98
N ARG A 632 33.23 -3.54 -3.31
CA ARG A 632 33.90 -2.51 -2.51
C ARG A 632 33.14 -1.19 -2.52
N GLN A 633 32.57 -0.83 -3.67
CA GLN A 633 31.75 0.35 -3.82
C GLN A 633 30.51 0.30 -2.92
N SER A 634 29.82 -0.86 -2.84
CA SER A 634 28.67 -1.02 -1.92
C SER A 634 29.09 -0.89 -0.46
N ALA A 635 30.24 -1.43 -0.06
CA ALA A 635 30.72 -1.31 1.31
C ALA A 635 31.08 0.15 1.68
N GLN A 636 31.71 0.89 0.76
CA GLN A 636 31.97 2.31 0.94
C GLN A 636 30.67 3.10 1.00
N TRP A 637 29.72 2.82 0.08
CA TRP A 637 28.39 3.44 0.07
C TRP A 637 27.68 3.25 1.42
N CYS A 638 27.67 2.02 1.98
CA CYS A 638 27.08 1.77 3.28
C CYS A 638 27.76 2.54 4.42
N LEU A 639 29.08 2.66 4.38
CA LEU A 639 29.82 3.42 5.37
C LEU A 639 29.47 4.92 5.32
N ASP A 640 29.49 5.50 4.12
CA ASP A 640 29.11 6.89 3.91
C ASP A 640 27.64 7.15 4.28
N ALA A 641 26.76 6.18 3.98
CA ALA A 641 25.34 6.23 4.34
C ALA A 641 25.12 6.27 5.86
N VAL A 642 25.90 5.52 6.65
CA VAL A 642 25.85 5.60 8.13
C VAL A 642 26.21 7.01 8.59
N ASP A 643 27.22 7.63 7.99
CA ASP A 643 27.64 8.98 8.37
C ASP A 643 26.58 10.03 8.03
N ILE A 644 26.00 9.96 6.82
CA ILE A 644 24.92 10.87 6.40
C ILE A 644 23.69 10.69 7.29
N CYS A 645 23.30 9.44 7.57
CA CYS A 645 22.18 9.13 8.45
C CYS A 645 22.39 9.69 9.87
N TRP A 646 23.60 9.53 10.45
CA TRP A 646 23.94 10.10 11.75
C TRP A 646 23.76 11.62 11.76
N GLU A 647 24.33 12.30 10.78
CA GLU A 647 24.23 13.78 10.69
C GLU A 647 22.77 14.24 10.52
N ALA A 648 21.97 13.50 9.76
CA ALA A 648 20.56 13.82 9.55
C ALA A 648 19.68 13.56 10.81
N LYS A 649 20.04 12.57 11.64
CA LYS A 649 19.15 12.07 12.72
C LYS A 649 19.57 12.45 14.15
N ARG A 650 20.88 12.61 14.41
CA ARG A 650 21.41 12.85 15.77
C ARG A 650 20.77 14.02 16.52
N GLY A 651 20.33 15.06 15.78
CA GLY A 651 19.71 16.24 16.38
C GLY A 651 18.35 15.97 17.02
N ASN A 652 17.63 14.94 16.54
CA ASN A 652 16.31 14.55 17.01
C ASN A 652 16.37 13.42 18.07
N ILE A 653 17.54 12.80 18.27
CA ILE A 653 17.73 11.81 19.32
C ILE A 653 17.88 12.53 20.67
N ARG A 654 17.12 12.10 21.67
CA ARG A 654 17.18 12.68 23.01
C ARG A 654 18.62 12.63 23.54
N GLU A 655 19.01 13.65 24.29
CA GLU A 655 20.36 13.75 24.83
C GLU A 655 20.73 12.55 25.72
N SER A 656 19.77 12.07 26.50
CA SER A 656 19.96 10.89 27.37
C SER A 656 20.18 9.58 26.60
N GLU A 657 19.74 9.49 25.35
CA GLU A 657 19.84 8.30 24.50
C GLU A 657 20.98 8.40 23.48
N ARG A 658 21.54 9.62 23.28
CA ARG A 658 22.48 9.92 22.19
C ARG A 658 23.79 9.14 22.31
N ALA A 659 24.25 8.86 23.51
CA ALA A 659 25.48 8.09 23.72
C ALA A 659 25.30 6.61 23.29
N GLU A 660 24.18 6.00 23.60
CA GLU A 660 23.84 4.64 23.17
C GLU A 660 23.64 4.57 21.65
N ALA A 661 22.92 5.53 21.08
CA ALA A 661 22.74 5.62 19.63
C ALA A 661 24.10 5.77 18.91
N ALA A 662 24.98 6.67 19.39
CA ALA A 662 26.32 6.85 18.82
C ALA A 662 27.14 5.56 18.85
N GLN A 663 27.03 4.76 19.90
CA GLN A 663 27.70 3.45 19.98
C GLN A 663 27.17 2.47 18.93
N ALA A 664 25.87 2.42 18.69
CA ALA A 664 25.26 1.57 17.66
C ALA A 664 25.69 1.98 16.25
N TYR A 665 25.72 3.29 15.98
CA TYR A 665 26.23 3.82 14.71
C TYR A 665 27.72 3.49 14.51
N GLU A 666 28.56 3.56 15.56
CA GLU A 666 29.97 3.16 15.45
C GLU A 666 30.12 1.63 15.25
N GLN A 667 29.27 0.83 15.88
CA GLN A 667 29.23 -0.62 15.61
C GLN A 667 28.88 -0.88 14.13
N ALA A 668 27.92 -0.18 13.57
CA ALA A 668 27.57 -0.32 12.15
C ALA A 668 28.74 0.09 11.24
N ARG A 669 29.44 1.21 11.55
CA ARG A 669 30.66 1.61 10.83
C ARG A 669 31.72 0.52 10.87
N ALA A 670 31.94 -0.09 12.03
CA ALA A 670 32.92 -1.18 12.18
C ALA A 670 32.57 -2.38 11.28
N VAL A 671 31.27 -2.75 11.19
CA VAL A 671 30.80 -3.82 10.30
C VAL A 671 31.08 -3.48 8.84
N TYR A 672 30.76 -2.27 8.38
CA TYR A 672 30.97 -1.88 6.99
C TYR A 672 32.46 -1.63 6.66
N ARG A 673 33.29 -1.10 7.58
CA ARG A 673 34.76 -1.07 7.42
C ARG A 673 35.36 -2.45 7.23
N LYS A 674 34.87 -3.44 8.00
CA LYS A 674 35.28 -4.83 7.82
C LYS A 674 34.85 -5.35 6.43
N ALA A 675 33.62 -5.09 6.03
CA ALA A 675 33.15 -5.48 4.70
C ALA A 675 33.98 -4.82 3.59
N LEU A 676 34.34 -3.55 3.74
CA LEU A 676 35.19 -2.80 2.82
C LEU A 676 36.61 -3.37 2.72
N ALA A 677 37.20 -3.76 3.86
CA ALA A 677 38.54 -4.37 3.90
C ALA A 677 38.57 -5.78 3.27
N GLU A 678 37.50 -6.53 3.41
CA GLU A 678 37.35 -7.90 2.89
C GLU A 678 36.86 -7.94 1.44
N ALA A 679 36.30 -6.84 0.90
CA ALA A 679 35.80 -6.77 -0.46
C ALA A 679 36.95 -6.81 -1.48
N PRO A 680 36.76 -7.49 -2.63
CA PRO A 680 37.78 -7.54 -3.66
C PRO A 680 38.06 -6.15 -4.22
N ALA A 681 39.26 -5.95 -4.74
CA ALA A 681 39.57 -4.81 -5.58
C ALA A 681 38.74 -4.89 -6.87
N GLU A 682 38.11 -3.80 -7.26
CA GLU A 682 37.30 -3.70 -8.49
C GLU A 682 38.20 -3.55 -9.70
#